data_e4e795a50da6fc8bc494f6c0809362ec
#
_entry.id   e4e795a50da6fc8bc494f6c0809362ec
#
_cell.length_a   1.000
_cell.length_b   1.000
_cell.length_c   1.000
_cell.angle_alpha   90.00
_cell.angle_beta   90.00
_cell.angle_gamma   90.00
#
_symmetry.space_group_name_H-M   'P 1'
#
loop_
_entity.id
_entity.type
_entity.pdbx_description
1 polymer ?
#
loop_
_entity_poly.entity_id
_entity_poly.type
_entity_poly.pdbx_seq_one_letter_code
_entity_poly.pdbx_strand_id
1 'polypeptide(L)'
;MKKKIILAVTVIACMVCSIGATSCTYAEDTNLEYSYSIDNSKTISLKGSTAQSNSANVDVKNSTITIKSAGTYRITGTLNNGQIIVNAGKDDTVTLILDNANINCSTSAPIYSKQSGTTVVYLADKSTNTLTDTATNVEKENSAIYAQDNLVIAGTGSLKITANENDGIKSKDDLVIENGTINITSDNDGIQGKDSLTVKDGKITITSWADGIKSNNDKSEEKGYILIDGGAFNITSGEDAIQAETNLTINEGDFTVISGGGNEKSTKTHNEGFGGGPRPDGDKGEGMTPPDDNGEIPEPPKMENGQLPKMPENNNTEKKNDNEKKEENSETTSEEESVSTKGLKAGGNLTITSGTFNLDCADDTLHAGGVIKISDGKITALSGDDGIHSDTELTITGGTIDIQKSYEGLEGVNINIEGGDISVVASDDGINVNDSNGLLNITGGTTYVNARGDGLDSNGSITMTGGTVLVDGPTSNGDGALDYDHTATITGGTLVAAGSSGMVQAITANDNKSTLNLYFTEIQKANTLISIIDESGKLICAYKPTKDFQNIVISNSNILKNRKYTVSVGGTITGECANGYYSSGTITGAEKLCTFTPTSNITSITDTGEVRAERGTDGGLGGPRGENRENNSGMKNKEAKENSTETTTNQTK
;
A
#
# COMPACT_ATOMS: atom_id res chain seq x y z
N MET A 1 39.49 -30.59 20.90
CA MET A 1 38.29 -31.43 20.73
C MET A 1 37.30 -30.59 19.93
N LYS A 2 37.06 -30.97 18.69
CA LYS A 2 36.16 -30.24 17.79
C LYS A 2 34.71 -30.53 18.19
N LYS A 3 33.98 -29.56 18.67
CA LYS A 3 32.52 -29.65 18.82
C LYS A 3 31.87 -29.39 17.48
N LYS A 4 31.22 -30.41 16.92
CA LYS A 4 30.30 -30.28 15.78
C LYS A 4 29.03 -29.61 16.29
N ILE A 5 28.64 -28.51 15.66
CA ILE A 5 27.33 -27.91 15.82
C ILE A 5 26.36 -28.78 15.01
N ILE A 6 25.36 -29.31 15.69
CA ILE A 6 24.27 -30.08 15.09
C ILE A 6 23.15 -29.06 14.84
N LEU A 7 22.87 -28.83 13.56
CA LEU A 7 21.71 -28.08 13.09
C LEU A 7 20.47 -28.96 13.34
N ALA A 8 19.59 -28.55 14.22
CA ALA A 8 18.32 -29.23 14.44
C ALA A 8 17.27 -28.61 13.49
N VAL A 9 17.02 -29.30 12.39
CA VAL A 9 15.89 -28.99 11.49
C VAL A 9 14.65 -29.67 12.08
N THR A 10 13.71 -28.87 12.54
CA THR A 10 12.39 -29.38 12.94
C THR A 10 11.47 -29.34 11.73
N VAL A 11 11.32 -30.46 11.03
CA VAL A 11 10.36 -30.63 9.95
C VAL A 11 8.99 -30.89 10.55
N ILE A 12 8.06 -29.94 10.46
CA ILE A 12 6.64 -30.20 10.68
C ILE A 12 6.03 -30.56 9.33
N ALA A 13 5.80 -31.85 9.12
CA ALA A 13 5.08 -32.36 7.96
C ALA A 13 3.57 -32.16 8.15
N CYS A 14 2.97 -31.22 7.49
CA CYS A 14 1.53 -31.18 7.27
C CYS A 14 1.18 -31.94 6.00
N MET A 15 0.49 -33.05 6.16
CA MET A 15 -0.08 -33.84 5.07
C MET A 15 -1.34 -33.13 4.56
N VAL A 16 -1.33 -32.64 3.34
CA VAL A 16 -2.50 -32.06 2.67
C VAL A 16 -2.79 -32.79 1.37
N CYS A 17 -4.06 -33.15 1.22
CA CYS A 17 -4.63 -33.76 0.02
C CYS A 17 -4.51 -32.84 -1.21
N SER A 18 -4.13 -33.47 -2.30
CA SER A 18 -3.96 -32.93 -3.63
C SER A 18 -5.26 -32.42 -4.28
N ILE A 19 -5.27 -31.16 -4.69
CA ILE A 19 -5.89 -30.70 -5.95
C ILE A 19 -4.98 -29.57 -6.47
N GLY A 20 -4.63 -29.63 -7.76
CA GLY A 20 -3.53 -28.89 -8.34
C GLY A 20 -3.63 -27.38 -8.23
N ALA A 21 -2.65 -26.82 -7.57
CA ALA A 21 -2.23 -25.45 -7.70
C ALA A 21 -0.70 -25.49 -7.72
N THR A 22 -0.10 -24.76 -8.62
CA THR A 22 1.33 -24.50 -8.68
C THR A 22 1.75 -23.90 -7.35
N SER A 23 2.45 -24.68 -6.54
CA SER A 23 2.97 -24.22 -5.26
C SER A 23 4.03 -23.15 -5.50
N CYS A 24 3.70 -21.90 -5.20
CA CYS A 24 4.71 -20.90 -4.88
C CYS A 24 5.40 -21.39 -3.61
N THR A 25 6.63 -21.86 -3.72
CA THR A 25 7.47 -22.16 -2.56
C THR A 25 7.88 -20.83 -1.95
N TYR A 26 7.27 -20.47 -0.83
CA TYR A 26 7.76 -19.38 0.02
C TYR A 26 9.21 -19.72 0.42
N ALA A 27 10.12 -18.76 0.20
CA ALA A 27 11.46 -18.86 0.77
C ALA A 27 11.33 -19.00 2.29
N GLU A 28 12.01 -19.98 2.87
CA GLU A 28 12.09 -20.11 4.33
C GLU A 28 12.72 -18.82 4.88
N ASP A 29 12.05 -18.18 5.84
CA ASP A 29 12.59 -17.05 6.59
C ASP A 29 13.95 -17.43 7.18
N THR A 30 15.00 -16.93 6.59
CA THR A 30 16.35 -17.11 7.12
C THR A 30 16.58 -16.12 8.25
N ASN A 31 16.14 -16.49 9.45
CA ASN A 31 16.41 -15.71 10.66
C ASN A 31 17.93 -15.67 10.89
N LEU A 32 18.57 -14.56 10.53
CA LEU A 32 20.00 -14.37 10.65
C LEU A 32 20.38 -14.26 12.14
N GLU A 33 21.15 -15.24 12.63
CA GLU A 33 21.68 -15.25 14.00
C GLU A 33 23.21 -15.09 13.99
N TYR A 34 23.68 -14.02 14.61
CA TYR A 34 25.11 -13.77 14.78
C TYR A 34 25.53 -14.04 16.21
N SER A 35 26.64 -14.79 16.38
CA SER A 35 27.19 -15.13 17.69
C SER A 35 28.29 -14.13 18.08
N TYR A 36 28.10 -13.42 19.18
CA TYR A 36 29.07 -12.48 19.73
C TYR A 36 29.12 -12.56 21.27
N SER A 37 30.13 -11.91 21.87
CA SER A 37 30.27 -11.83 23.33
C SER A 37 30.52 -10.40 23.77
N ILE A 38 29.95 -10.01 24.89
CA ILE A 38 30.21 -8.73 25.56
C ILE A 38 31.15 -8.84 26.76
N ASP A 39 31.58 -10.06 27.09
CA ASP A 39 32.47 -10.36 28.21
C ASP A 39 33.93 -10.07 27.89
N ASN A 40 34.76 -9.91 28.93
CA ASN A 40 36.21 -9.74 28.84
C ASN A 40 36.67 -8.61 27.90
N SER A 41 35.89 -7.51 27.88
CA SER A 41 36.15 -6.37 26.98
C SER A 41 37.51 -5.69 27.29
N LYS A 42 38.22 -5.36 26.23
CA LYS A 42 39.38 -4.47 26.25
C LYS A 42 38.87 -3.02 26.18
N THR A 43 39.56 -2.11 26.89
CA THR A 43 39.10 -0.72 26.97
C THR A 43 39.74 0.15 25.88
N ILE A 44 38.96 0.98 25.25
CA ILE A 44 39.39 2.11 24.41
C ILE A 44 38.76 3.38 25.01
N SER A 45 39.62 4.23 25.60
CA SER A 45 39.21 5.50 26.20
C SER A 45 39.50 6.66 25.26
N LEU A 46 38.48 7.29 24.72
CA LEU A 46 38.57 8.44 23.83
C LEU A 46 38.95 9.68 24.61
N LYS A 47 39.89 10.49 24.12
CA LYS A 47 40.50 11.64 24.85
C LYS A 47 40.57 12.91 23.99
N GLY A 48 39.48 13.26 23.34
CA GLY A 48 39.38 14.42 22.46
C GLY A 48 40.06 14.23 21.12
N SER A 49 41.31 14.41 20.97
CA SER A 49 42.10 14.27 19.71
C SER A 49 42.87 12.95 19.59
N THR A 50 42.74 12.05 20.58
CA THR A 50 43.44 10.76 20.62
C THR A 50 42.64 9.75 21.43
N ALA A 51 43.16 8.54 21.61
CA ALA A 51 42.62 7.53 22.52
C ALA A 51 43.71 6.77 23.24
N GLN A 52 43.34 6.05 24.30
CA GLN A 52 44.18 5.11 25.01
C GLN A 52 43.52 3.73 25.01
N SER A 53 44.29 2.69 24.75
CA SER A 53 43.80 1.32 24.84
C SER A 53 44.75 0.46 25.67
N ASN A 54 44.20 -0.54 26.35
CA ASN A 54 44.94 -1.59 27.04
C ASN A 54 45.20 -2.81 26.16
N SER A 55 44.85 -2.77 24.88
CA SER A 55 44.98 -3.87 23.93
C SER A 55 46.13 -3.63 22.96
N ALA A 56 47.00 -4.63 22.79
CA ALA A 56 48.03 -4.63 21.75
C ALA A 56 47.49 -4.72 20.32
N ASN A 57 46.21 -5.11 20.17
CA ASN A 57 45.52 -5.23 18.88
C ASN A 57 44.82 -3.93 18.47
N VAL A 58 45.04 -2.84 19.20
CA VAL A 58 44.47 -1.52 18.90
C VAL A 58 45.61 -0.56 18.61
N ASP A 59 45.69 -0.06 17.39
CA ASP A 59 46.60 1.02 17.02
C ASP A 59 45.89 2.35 17.15
N VAL A 60 46.57 3.31 17.77
CA VAL A 60 46.10 4.69 17.86
C VAL A 60 47.07 5.60 17.14
N LYS A 61 46.64 6.23 16.08
CA LYS A 61 47.41 7.23 15.32
C LYS A 61 46.62 8.54 15.29
N ASN A 62 47.02 9.48 16.12
CA ASN A 62 46.28 10.70 16.33
C ASN A 62 44.81 10.37 16.76
N SER A 63 43.81 10.81 15.99
CA SER A 63 42.40 10.56 16.21
C SER A 63 41.83 9.35 15.43
N THR A 64 42.71 8.54 14.77
CA THR A 64 42.31 7.29 14.12
C THR A 64 42.68 6.11 15.01
N ILE A 65 41.67 5.34 15.39
CA ILE A 65 41.76 4.14 16.23
C ILE A 65 41.49 2.92 15.34
N THR A 66 42.49 2.05 15.15
CA THR A 66 42.37 0.84 14.31
C THR A 66 42.37 -0.41 15.16
N ILE A 67 41.31 -1.20 15.10
CA ILE A 67 41.16 -2.52 15.74
C ILE A 67 41.50 -3.57 14.71
N LYS A 68 42.48 -4.47 15.04
CA LYS A 68 43.13 -5.37 14.08
C LYS A 68 42.80 -6.85 14.30
N SER A 69 41.99 -7.21 15.25
CA SER A 69 41.66 -8.62 15.50
C SER A 69 40.29 -8.78 16.17
N ALA A 70 39.74 -9.99 16.07
CA ALA A 70 38.58 -10.42 16.82
C ALA A 70 38.66 -10.07 18.30
N GLY A 71 37.50 -9.82 18.89
CA GLY A 71 37.36 -9.58 20.33
C GLY A 71 36.38 -8.48 20.64
N THR A 72 36.25 -8.22 21.95
CA THR A 72 35.32 -7.25 22.49
C THR A 72 36.05 -6.01 22.98
N TYR A 73 35.63 -4.84 22.54
CA TYR A 73 36.25 -3.55 22.82
C TYR A 73 35.22 -2.57 23.37
N ARG A 74 35.37 -2.17 24.64
CA ARG A 74 34.51 -1.17 25.27
C ARG A 74 35.06 0.23 25.01
N ILE A 75 34.23 1.07 24.41
CA ILE A 75 34.58 2.40 23.94
C ILE A 75 33.86 3.41 24.81
N THR A 76 34.62 4.31 25.43
CA THR A 76 34.12 5.34 26.34
C THR A 76 34.73 6.70 26.04
N GLY A 77 34.01 7.79 26.33
CA GLY A 77 34.50 9.16 26.23
C GLY A 77 34.24 9.82 24.89
N THR A 78 35.03 10.84 24.57
CA THR A 78 34.76 11.72 23.40
C THR A 78 35.95 11.75 22.46
N LEU A 79 35.66 11.64 21.15
CA LEU A 79 36.57 11.88 20.03
C LEU A 79 36.03 13.07 19.23
N ASN A 80 36.72 14.23 19.30
CA ASN A 80 36.19 15.47 18.72
C ASN A 80 36.21 15.50 17.19
N ASN A 81 37.20 14.87 16.57
CA ASN A 81 37.29 14.67 15.12
C ASN A 81 38.21 13.49 14.82
N GLY A 82 37.62 12.34 14.52
CA GLY A 82 38.36 11.11 14.25
C GLY A 82 37.42 9.93 14.09
N GLN A 83 37.99 8.74 13.92
CA GLN A 83 37.22 7.55 13.57
C GLN A 83 37.75 6.28 14.27
N ILE A 84 36.86 5.29 14.37
CA ILE A 84 37.19 3.93 14.74
C ILE A 84 37.13 3.08 13.49
N ILE A 85 38.24 2.42 13.16
CA ILE A 85 38.34 1.50 12.01
C ILE A 85 38.47 0.07 12.55
N VAL A 86 37.57 -0.82 12.12
CA VAL A 86 37.72 -2.26 12.27
C VAL A 86 38.41 -2.78 11.01
N ASN A 87 39.59 -3.40 11.17
CA ASN A 87 40.37 -4.01 10.09
C ASN A 87 40.97 -5.32 10.59
N ALA A 88 40.12 -6.31 10.79
CA ALA A 88 40.43 -7.61 11.38
C ALA A 88 40.49 -8.72 10.31
N GLY A 89 40.49 -9.97 10.72
CA GLY A 89 40.38 -11.09 9.79
C GLY A 89 38.99 -11.20 9.17
N LYS A 90 38.89 -11.72 7.94
CA LYS A 90 37.63 -11.85 7.22
C LYS A 90 36.57 -12.72 7.93
N ASP A 91 37.00 -13.63 8.80
CA ASP A 91 36.11 -14.50 9.57
C ASP A 91 35.98 -14.04 11.04
N ASP A 92 36.59 -12.88 11.37
CA ASP A 92 36.64 -12.37 12.73
C ASP A 92 35.31 -11.67 13.11
N THR A 93 34.85 -11.96 14.33
CA THR A 93 33.81 -11.14 14.97
C THR A 93 34.46 -10.08 15.87
N VAL A 94 34.11 -8.81 15.62
CA VAL A 94 34.58 -7.67 16.40
C VAL A 94 33.38 -6.98 17.05
N THR A 95 33.34 -6.99 18.40
CA THR A 95 32.27 -6.34 19.18
C THR A 95 32.74 -5.00 19.71
N LEU A 96 32.08 -3.93 19.32
CA LEU A 96 32.29 -2.56 19.80
C LEU A 96 31.21 -2.23 20.82
N ILE A 97 31.53 -2.26 22.12
CA ILE A 97 30.61 -1.84 23.17
C ILE A 97 30.70 -0.32 23.30
N LEU A 98 29.70 0.39 22.86
CA LEU A 98 29.56 1.84 23.05
C LEU A 98 28.99 2.12 24.44
N ASP A 99 29.78 2.76 25.28
CA ASP A 99 29.43 3.08 26.68
C ASP A 99 29.68 4.58 26.94
N ASN A 100 28.69 5.39 26.65
CA ASN A 100 28.78 6.86 26.67
C ASN A 100 29.91 7.36 25.75
N ALA A 101 29.97 6.81 24.53
CA ALA A 101 30.89 7.18 23.48
C ALA A 101 30.31 8.32 22.63
N ASN A 102 31.09 9.39 22.43
CA ASN A 102 30.75 10.51 21.56
C ASN A 102 31.83 10.66 20.50
N ILE A 103 31.49 10.41 19.22
CA ILE A 103 32.45 10.40 18.12
C ILE A 103 31.97 11.32 17.01
N ASN A 104 32.79 12.33 16.72
CA ASN A 104 32.66 13.21 15.57
C ASN A 104 33.69 12.83 14.51
N CYS A 105 33.32 12.85 13.23
CA CYS A 105 34.26 12.69 12.12
C CYS A 105 33.87 13.63 10.97
N SER A 106 34.85 14.39 10.46
CA SER A 106 34.66 15.30 9.32
C SER A 106 35.34 14.83 8.03
N THR A 107 35.85 13.61 8.01
CA THR A 107 36.64 13.11 6.86
C THR A 107 36.21 11.74 6.37
N SER A 108 35.38 11.03 7.13
CA SER A 108 34.89 9.68 6.82
C SER A 108 33.88 9.27 7.89
N ALA A 109 33.41 8.03 7.83
CA ALA A 109 32.54 7.43 8.84
C ALA A 109 33.14 7.50 10.26
N PRO A 110 32.45 7.96 11.29
CA PRO A 110 32.84 7.82 12.69
C PRO A 110 33.18 6.38 13.11
N ILE A 111 32.42 5.40 12.60
CA ILE A 111 32.72 3.96 12.76
C ILE A 111 32.76 3.34 11.36
N TYR A 112 33.95 2.82 11.00
CA TYR A 112 34.19 2.16 9.72
C TYR A 112 34.64 0.71 9.92
N SER A 113 33.77 -0.24 9.62
CA SER A 113 34.19 -1.64 9.48
C SER A 113 34.71 -1.88 8.07
N LYS A 114 36.04 -1.80 7.94
CA LYS A 114 36.74 -1.98 6.68
C LYS A 114 36.89 -3.45 6.30
N GLN A 115 37.08 -4.31 7.28
CA GLN A 115 37.18 -5.75 7.13
C GLN A 115 36.90 -6.46 8.45
N SER A 116 35.97 -7.39 8.45
CA SER A 116 35.67 -8.37 9.49
C SER A 116 34.79 -9.47 8.87
N GLY A 117 34.46 -10.52 9.58
CA GLY A 117 33.31 -11.37 9.23
C GLY A 117 32.01 -10.75 9.70
N THR A 118 32.05 -10.20 10.93
CA THR A 118 30.90 -9.49 11.51
C THR A 118 31.39 -8.39 12.43
N THR A 119 30.88 -7.19 12.28
CA THR A 119 31.03 -6.12 13.27
C THR A 119 29.75 -5.97 14.06
N VAL A 120 29.86 -6.02 15.40
CA VAL A 120 28.75 -5.80 16.30
C VAL A 120 28.94 -4.44 17.00
N VAL A 121 27.97 -3.56 16.89
CA VAL A 121 27.88 -2.32 17.65
C VAL A 121 26.88 -2.55 18.79
N TYR A 122 27.41 -2.81 19.99
CA TYR A 122 26.61 -3.11 21.16
C TYR A 122 26.43 -1.83 22.02
N LEU A 123 25.20 -1.44 22.22
CA LEU A 123 24.82 -0.28 23.03
C LEU A 123 24.72 -0.71 24.51
N ALA A 124 25.68 -0.30 25.32
CA ALA A 124 25.71 -0.66 26.72
C ALA A 124 24.43 -0.20 27.44
N ASP A 125 23.97 -0.99 28.41
CA ASP A 125 22.76 -0.64 29.17
C ASP A 125 22.88 0.76 29.79
N LYS A 126 21.81 1.57 29.65
CA LYS A 126 21.70 2.95 30.12
C LYS A 126 22.75 3.91 29.54
N SER A 127 23.53 3.52 28.56
CA SER A 127 24.44 4.42 27.87
C SER A 127 23.72 5.35 26.91
N THR A 128 24.31 6.52 26.69
CA THR A 128 23.91 7.45 25.63
C THR A 128 25.11 7.69 24.73
N ASN A 129 25.00 7.24 23.49
CA ASN A 129 26.08 7.30 22.52
C ASN A 129 25.71 8.26 21.39
N THR A 130 26.68 8.99 20.87
CA THR A 130 26.47 9.95 19.78
C THR A 130 27.50 9.74 18.69
N LEU A 131 27.06 9.61 17.46
CA LEU A 131 27.91 9.60 16.28
C LEU A 131 27.50 10.76 15.37
N THR A 132 28.47 11.57 14.99
CA THR A 132 28.23 12.69 14.08
C THR A 132 29.18 12.57 12.90
N ASP A 133 28.63 12.39 11.73
CA ASP A 133 29.35 12.46 10.48
C ASP A 133 29.10 13.84 9.85
N THR A 134 30.19 14.59 9.66
CA THR A 134 30.18 15.89 8.98
C THR A 134 31.07 15.87 7.74
N ALA A 135 31.43 14.68 7.26
CA ALA A 135 32.21 14.52 6.04
C ALA A 135 31.34 14.91 4.81
N THR A 136 31.93 15.68 3.92
CA THR A 136 31.29 16.14 2.69
C THR A 136 32.03 15.57 1.48
N ASN A 137 31.33 15.28 0.40
CA ASN A 137 31.86 14.77 -0.86
C ASN A 137 32.63 13.43 -0.69
N VAL A 138 32.14 12.54 0.17
CA VAL A 138 32.73 11.22 0.38
C VAL A 138 32.08 10.22 -0.56
N GLU A 139 32.75 9.87 -1.66
CA GLU A 139 32.27 8.84 -2.60
C GLU A 139 32.27 7.42 -2.02
N LYS A 140 33.03 7.21 -0.93
CA LYS A 140 33.15 5.94 -0.24
C LYS A 140 32.99 6.16 1.26
N GLU A 141 32.49 5.14 1.95
CA GLU A 141 32.31 5.19 3.41
C GLU A 141 31.31 6.28 3.82
N ASN A 142 30.23 6.39 3.05
CA ASN A 142 29.23 7.45 3.10
C ASN A 142 28.14 7.14 4.12
N SER A 143 28.50 6.94 5.38
CA SER A 143 27.52 6.80 6.48
C SER A 143 28.20 6.99 7.84
N ALA A 144 27.43 7.30 8.87
CA ALA A 144 27.99 7.45 10.22
C ALA A 144 28.47 6.12 10.81
N ILE A 145 27.81 5.01 10.49
CA ILE A 145 28.32 3.64 10.69
C ILE A 145 28.36 2.97 9.32
N TYR A 146 29.55 2.66 8.86
CA TYR A 146 29.75 2.01 7.57
C TYR A 146 30.45 0.65 7.72
N ALA A 147 29.83 -0.41 7.23
CA ALA A 147 30.39 -1.75 7.22
C ALA A 147 30.51 -2.30 5.78
N GLN A 148 31.68 -2.91 5.48
CA GLN A 148 31.91 -3.63 4.21
C GLN A 148 31.34 -5.04 4.24
N ASP A 149 31.20 -5.59 5.44
CA ASP A 149 30.73 -6.94 5.73
C ASP A 149 29.55 -6.86 6.70
N ASN A 150 29.10 -7.97 7.29
CA ASN A 150 27.92 -8.03 8.16
C ASN A 150 27.99 -7.06 9.34
N LEU A 151 26.89 -6.40 9.63
CA LEU A 151 26.73 -5.46 10.73
C LEU A 151 25.57 -5.88 11.65
N VAL A 152 25.83 -5.86 12.95
CA VAL A 152 24.82 -6.09 13.98
C VAL A 152 24.75 -4.88 14.91
N ILE A 153 23.55 -4.34 15.12
CA ILE A 153 23.30 -3.36 16.18
C ILE A 153 22.55 -4.06 17.30
N ALA A 154 23.06 -4.00 18.51
CA ALA A 154 22.49 -4.73 19.64
C ALA A 154 22.59 -3.94 20.96
N GLY A 155 21.98 -4.47 22.03
CA GLY A 155 22.00 -3.89 23.38
C GLY A 155 20.82 -2.95 23.62
N THR A 156 20.72 -2.46 24.87
CA THR A 156 19.56 -1.69 25.35
C THR A 156 19.84 -0.21 25.55
N GLY A 157 21.05 0.24 25.23
CA GLY A 157 21.43 1.66 25.32
C GLY A 157 20.83 2.51 24.22
N SER A 158 21.21 3.79 24.21
CA SER A 158 20.77 4.75 23.20
C SER A 158 21.88 5.12 22.25
N LEU A 159 21.52 5.27 20.96
CA LEU A 159 22.41 5.73 19.90
C LEU A 159 21.75 6.89 19.16
N LYS A 160 22.38 8.05 19.16
CA LYS A 160 22.00 9.19 18.33
C LYS A 160 23.00 9.32 17.18
N ILE A 161 22.49 9.39 15.96
CA ILE A 161 23.25 9.60 14.73
C ILE A 161 22.82 10.91 14.07
N THR A 162 23.81 11.68 13.62
CA THR A 162 23.62 12.79 12.69
C THR A 162 24.59 12.59 11.54
N ALA A 163 24.09 12.41 10.32
CA ALA A 163 24.87 12.19 9.11
C ALA A 163 24.52 13.27 8.09
N ASN A 164 25.46 14.17 7.81
CA ASN A 164 25.31 15.24 6.84
C ASN A 164 25.80 14.75 5.47
N GLU A 165 24.99 14.89 4.44
CA GLU A 165 25.23 14.43 3.05
C GLU A 165 25.36 12.88 2.93
N ASN A 166 25.14 12.09 4.00
CA ASN A 166 25.40 10.66 4.03
C ASN A 166 24.27 9.87 4.71
N ASP A 167 24.36 8.52 4.62
CA ASP A 167 23.45 7.61 5.32
C ASP A 167 23.71 7.59 6.84
N GLY A 168 22.72 7.23 7.61
CA GLY A 168 22.90 7.04 9.05
C GLY A 168 23.70 5.78 9.36
N ILE A 169 23.20 4.61 8.97
CA ILE A 169 23.81 3.28 9.16
C ILE A 169 23.78 2.53 7.84
N LYS A 170 24.94 1.95 7.44
CA LYS A 170 25.06 1.19 6.20
C LYS A 170 25.88 -0.07 6.34
N SER A 171 25.34 -1.20 5.88
CA SER A 171 26.08 -2.43 5.61
C SER A 171 26.07 -2.73 4.12
N LYS A 172 27.21 -3.23 3.60
CA LYS A 172 27.33 -3.72 2.22
C LYS A 172 26.84 -5.16 2.06
N ASP A 173 26.75 -5.87 3.16
CA ASP A 173 26.17 -7.20 3.26
C ASP A 173 24.91 -7.13 4.15
N ASP A 174 24.74 -8.06 5.08
CA ASP A 174 23.57 -8.11 5.96
C ASP A 174 23.65 -7.10 7.09
N LEU A 175 22.51 -6.52 7.44
CA LEU A 175 22.33 -5.68 8.62
C LEU A 175 21.26 -6.29 9.53
N VAL A 176 21.61 -6.52 10.80
CA VAL A 176 20.68 -6.96 11.82
C VAL A 176 20.60 -5.93 12.95
N ILE A 177 19.39 -5.49 13.27
CA ILE A 177 19.10 -4.70 14.48
C ILE A 177 18.38 -5.61 15.47
N GLU A 178 19.08 -6.01 16.52
CA GLU A 178 18.50 -6.88 17.53
C GLU A 178 17.67 -6.10 18.57
N ASN A 179 18.14 -4.89 18.92
CA ASN A 179 17.46 -4.00 19.88
C ASN A 179 18.22 -2.66 19.97
N GLY A 180 17.67 -1.71 20.73
CA GLY A 180 18.26 -0.41 21.06
C GLY A 180 17.29 0.74 20.91
N THR A 181 17.66 1.90 21.47
CA THR A 181 16.97 3.16 21.17
C THR A 181 17.81 3.94 20.16
N ILE A 182 17.43 3.92 18.91
CA ILE A 182 18.19 4.46 17.79
C ILE A 182 17.47 5.70 17.25
N ASN A 183 18.18 6.84 17.20
CA ASN A 183 17.65 8.09 16.66
C ASN A 183 18.60 8.56 15.56
N ILE A 184 18.11 8.68 14.34
CA ILE A 184 18.88 9.03 13.15
C ILE A 184 18.31 10.30 12.52
N THR A 185 19.23 11.22 12.18
CA THR A 185 18.97 12.30 11.23
C THR A 185 20.02 12.20 10.14
N SER A 186 19.61 12.06 8.88
CA SER A 186 20.49 11.86 7.73
C SER A 186 20.03 12.68 6.52
N ASP A 187 21.00 13.19 5.76
CA ASP A 187 20.73 13.90 4.50
C ASP A 187 20.65 12.92 3.29
N ASN A 188 20.71 11.61 3.55
CA ASN A 188 20.47 10.52 2.61
C ASN A 188 19.64 9.45 3.33
N ASP A 189 19.87 8.14 3.09
CA ASP A 189 19.10 7.07 3.72
C ASP A 189 19.31 7.02 5.25
N GLY A 190 18.28 6.64 5.98
CA GLY A 190 18.39 6.44 7.43
C GLY A 190 19.21 5.20 7.76
N ILE A 191 18.75 4.04 7.31
CA ILE A 191 19.36 2.73 7.56
C ILE A 191 19.36 1.93 6.27
N GLN A 192 20.53 1.41 5.86
CA GLN A 192 20.67 0.57 4.68
C GLN A 192 21.40 -0.74 5.00
N GLY A 193 20.74 -1.87 4.74
CA GLY A 193 21.35 -3.19 4.66
C GLY A 193 21.29 -3.68 3.21
N LYS A 194 22.45 -3.73 2.50
CA LYS A 194 22.40 -3.93 1.06
C LYS A 194 21.86 -5.30 0.67
N ASP A 195 22.41 -6.35 1.27
CA ASP A 195 22.01 -7.73 0.95
C ASP A 195 20.72 -8.11 1.67
N SER A 196 20.60 -7.70 2.93
CA SER A 196 19.35 -7.81 3.69
C SER A 196 19.34 -6.87 4.89
N LEU A 197 18.13 -6.60 5.40
CA LEU A 197 17.95 -5.91 6.67
C LEU A 197 16.93 -6.67 7.51
N THR A 198 17.34 -7.03 8.74
CA THR A 198 16.46 -7.67 9.72
C THR A 198 16.36 -6.80 10.97
N VAL A 199 15.15 -6.46 11.40
CA VAL A 199 14.89 -5.79 12.69
C VAL A 199 14.12 -6.76 13.57
N LYS A 200 14.75 -7.18 14.69
CA LYS A 200 14.10 -8.08 15.66
C LYS A 200 13.26 -7.32 16.68
N ASP A 201 13.79 -6.19 17.16
CA ASP A 201 13.13 -5.30 18.14
C ASP A 201 13.88 -3.96 18.20
N GLY A 202 13.36 -3.00 18.94
CA GLY A 202 13.99 -1.72 19.23
C GLY A 202 13.02 -0.55 19.09
N LYS A 203 13.52 0.63 19.52
CA LYS A 203 12.83 1.89 19.27
C LYS A 203 13.63 2.71 18.29
N ILE A 204 13.14 2.81 17.07
CA ILE A 204 13.85 3.41 15.94
C ILE A 204 13.11 4.68 15.52
N THR A 205 13.81 5.81 15.56
CA THR A 205 13.31 7.10 15.07
C THR A 205 14.24 7.58 13.97
N ILE A 206 13.69 7.85 12.79
CA ILE A 206 14.42 8.27 11.60
C ILE A 206 13.83 9.55 11.06
N THR A 207 14.71 10.50 10.73
CA THR A 207 14.41 11.63 9.85
C THR A 207 15.47 11.60 8.76
N SER A 208 15.09 11.24 7.53
CA SER A 208 15.97 11.10 6.38
C SER A 208 15.49 11.98 5.24
N TRP A 209 16.44 12.42 4.40
CA TRP A 209 16.09 13.15 3.18
C TRP A 209 15.70 12.21 2.04
N ALA A 210 16.35 11.03 1.96
CA ALA A 210 15.99 9.94 1.06
C ALA A 210 15.16 8.89 1.81
N ASP A 211 15.44 7.59 1.62
CA ASP A 211 14.66 6.52 2.24
C ASP A 211 14.88 6.43 3.77
N GLY A 212 13.85 6.01 4.47
CA GLY A 212 13.97 5.76 5.90
C GLY A 212 14.78 4.51 6.18
N ILE A 213 14.32 3.37 5.69
CA ILE A 213 14.93 2.04 5.82
C ILE A 213 14.97 1.39 4.43
N LYS A 214 16.16 0.88 4.04
CA LYS A 214 16.38 0.40 2.67
C LYS A 214 17.16 -0.90 2.60
N SER A 215 16.76 -1.79 1.69
CA SER A 215 17.58 -2.92 1.21
C SER A 215 17.52 -2.96 -0.31
N ASN A 216 18.69 -2.94 -1.00
CA ASN A 216 18.73 -2.62 -2.42
C ASN A 216 19.64 -3.54 -3.26
N ASN A 217 19.77 -4.82 -2.89
CA ASN A 217 20.48 -5.77 -3.75
C ASN A 217 19.57 -6.32 -4.85
N ASP A 218 19.79 -5.86 -6.06
CA ASP A 218 19.10 -6.24 -7.29
C ASP A 218 19.68 -7.46 -8.03
N LYS A 219 20.71 -8.12 -7.46
CA LYS A 219 21.49 -9.16 -8.17
C LYS A 219 21.05 -10.58 -7.87
N SER A 220 20.20 -10.76 -6.88
CA SER A 220 19.72 -12.08 -6.44
C SER A 220 18.35 -11.93 -5.80
N GLU A 221 17.39 -12.76 -6.18
CA GLU A 221 16.05 -12.85 -5.58
C GLU A 221 16.09 -13.24 -4.09
N GLU A 222 17.20 -13.83 -3.63
CA GLU A 222 17.45 -14.19 -2.22
C GLU A 222 18.00 -13.02 -1.39
N LYS A 223 18.26 -11.86 -2.00
CA LYS A 223 18.81 -10.66 -1.37
C LYS A 223 17.89 -9.47 -1.59
N GLY A 224 18.25 -8.31 -1.01
CA GLY A 224 17.45 -7.10 -1.14
C GLY A 224 16.16 -7.12 -0.31
N TYR A 225 16.00 -8.07 0.62
CA TYR A 225 14.80 -8.20 1.44
C TYR A 225 14.91 -7.45 2.77
N ILE A 226 13.76 -7.14 3.33
CA ILE A 226 13.62 -6.60 4.68
C ILE A 226 12.69 -7.51 5.49
N LEU A 227 13.14 -7.90 6.70
CA LEU A 227 12.37 -8.64 7.68
C LEU A 227 12.24 -7.82 8.97
N ILE A 228 11.02 -7.58 9.43
CA ILE A 228 10.74 -6.90 10.69
C ILE A 228 9.91 -7.84 11.57
N ASP A 229 10.53 -8.31 12.67
CA ASP A 229 9.88 -9.20 13.63
C ASP A 229 9.13 -8.42 14.72
N GLY A 230 9.52 -7.15 14.97
CA GLY A 230 8.89 -6.29 15.97
C GLY A 230 9.61 -4.94 16.10
N GLY A 231 9.24 -4.17 17.10
CA GLY A 231 9.82 -2.88 17.42
C GLY A 231 8.85 -1.71 17.21
N ALA A 232 9.30 -0.50 17.59
CA ALA A 232 8.55 0.73 17.44
C ALA A 232 9.29 1.70 16.51
N PHE A 233 8.63 2.11 15.44
CA PHE A 233 9.20 2.91 14.36
C PHE A 233 8.48 4.27 14.27
N ASN A 234 9.27 5.33 14.22
CA ASN A 234 8.81 6.66 13.87
C ASN A 234 9.69 7.17 12.73
N ILE A 235 9.17 7.12 11.50
CA ILE A 235 9.94 7.42 10.29
C ILE A 235 9.34 8.62 9.59
N THR A 236 10.21 9.62 9.33
CA THR A 236 9.91 10.72 8.42
C THR A 236 10.97 10.71 7.34
N SER A 237 10.58 10.42 6.11
CA SER A 237 11.46 10.31 4.95
C SER A 237 11.07 11.28 3.85
N GLY A 238 12.05 11.72 3.07
CA GLY A 238 11.81 12.51 1.86
C GLY A 238 11.40 11.63 0.68
N GLU A 239 11.85 10.37 0.68
CA GLU A 239 11.51 9.32 -0.29
C GLU A 239 10.70 8.22 0.40
N ASP A 240 10.89 6.94 0.05
CA ASP A 240 10.14 5.83 0.62
C ASP A 240 10.47 5.66 2.12
N ALA A 241 9.47 5.35 2.94
CA ALA A 241 9.76 5.17 4.37
C ALA A 241 10.45 3.83 4.64
N ILE A 242 9.98 2.75 4.01
CA ILE A 242 10.63 1.43 4.04
C ILE A 242 10.61 0.88 2.62
N GLN A 243 11.79 0.63 2.04
CA GLN A 243 11.96 0.08 0.70
C GLN A 243 12.77 -1.21 0.71
N ALA A 244 12.18 -2.31 0.28
CA ALA A 244 12.87 -3.55 -0.06
C ALA A 244 12.95 -3.72 -1.57
N GLU A 245 14.12 -4.08 -2.10
CA GLU A 245 14.28 -4.40 -3.52
C GLU A 245 13.52 -5.66 -3.92
N THR A 246 13.44 -6.63 -3.01
CA THR A 246 12.70 -7.86 -3.20
C THR A 246 11.51 -7.93 -2.24
N ASN A 247 11.58 -8.72 -1.18
CA ASN A 247 10.45 -8.94 -0.29
C ASN A 247 10.52 -8.07 0.97
N LEU A 248 9.38 -7.56 1.39
CA LEU A 248 9.18 -6.92 2.69
C LEU A 248 8.24 -7.77 3.53
N THR A 249 8.74 -8.31 4.64
CA THR A 249 7.94 -9.09 5.59
C THR A 249 7.89 -8.37 6.94
N ILE A 250 6.70 -8.13 7.44
CA ILE A 250 6.47 -7.53 8.76
C ILE A 250 5.61 -8.51 9.57
N ASN A 251 6.23 -9.09 10.61
CA ASN A 251 5.55 -10.03 11.50
C ASN A 251 4.78 -9.29 12.58
N GLU A 252 5.36 -8.21 13.14
CA GLU A 252 4.75 -7.37 14.18
C GLU A 252 5.47 -6.00 14.22
N GLY A 253 4.93 -5.02 14.91
CA GLY A 253 5.55 -3.71 15.19
C GLY A 253 4.56 -2.57 15.21
N ASP A 254 5.01 -1.42 15.78
CA ASP A 254 4.24 -0.18 15.82
C ASP A 254 4.90 0.85 14.90
N PHE A 255 4.20 1.27 13.86
CA PHE A 255 4.71 2.16 12.83
C PHE A 255 3.96 3.49 12.81
N THR A 256 4.70 4.59 12.87
CA THR A 256 4.23 5.93 12.53
C THR A 256 5.12 6.45 11.41
N VAL A 257 4.54 6.68 10.25
CA VAL A 257 5.26 6.96 9.01
C VAL A 257 4.73 8.22 8.36
N ILE A 258 5.67 9.07 7.93
CA ILE A 258 5.40 10.17 6.99
C ILE A 258 6.43 10.06 5.88
N SER A 259 6.00 9.84 4.63
CA SER A 259 6.88 9.81 3.45
C SER A 259 6.54 10.91 2.46
N GLY A 260 7.53 11.49 1.80
CA GLY A 260 7.36 12.57 0.84
C GLY A 260 6.72 13.85 1.41
N GLY A 261 6.65 13.97 2.75
CA GLY A 261 5.98 15.07 3.44
C GLY A 261 4.48 14.88 3.67
N GLY A 262 3.96 13.67 3.44
CA GLY A 262 2.58 13.27 3.67
C GLY A 262 1.65 13.48 2.48
N ASN A 263 0.44 12.96 2.59
CA ASN A 263 -0.56 12.89 1.51
C ASN A 263 -0.92 14.24 0.86
N GLU A 264 -0.79 15.36 1.61
CA GLU A 264 -1.05 16.70 1.08
C GLU A 264 0.09 17.25 0.22
N LYS A 265 1.22 16.54 0.14
CA LYS A 265 2.39 16.89 -0.67
C LYS A 265 2.51 16.06 -1.94
N SER A 266 1.53 15.23 -2.24
CA SER A 266 1.47 14.49 -3.49
C SER A 266 1.68 15.42 -4.69
N THR A 267 2.52 14.98 -5.60
CA THR A 267 2.72 15.63 -6.91
C THR A 267 2.06 14.82 -8.03
N LYS A 268 1.36 13.75 -7.67
CA LYS A 268 0.64 12.91 -8.64
C LYS A 268 -0.47 13.72 -9.29
N THR A 269 -0.51 13.68 -10.60
CA THR A 269 -1.57 14.27 -11.41
C THR A 269 -2.32 13.17 -12.09
N HIS A 270 -3.54 12.93 -11.62
CA HIS A 270 -4.44 11.98 -12.26
C HIS A 270 -5.15 12.69 -13.40
N ASN A 271 -4.98 12.20 -14.63
CA ASN A 271 -5.76 12.66 -15.77
C ASN A 271 -7.16 12.08 -15.61
N GLU A 272 -8.06 12.85 -15.03
CA GLU A 272 -9.48 12.54 -15.07
C GLU A 272 -9.92 12.45 -16.54
N GLY A 273 -9.77 11.26 -17.11
CA GLY A 273 -10.04 10.98 -18.51
C GLY A 273 -11.52 10.95 -18.79
N PHE A 274 -12.13 12.13 -18.95
CA PHE A 274 -13.32 12.19 -19.79
C PHE A 274 -12.93 11.72 -21.19
N GLY A 275 -13.41 10.57 -21.61
CA GLY A 275 -13.31 10.06 -22.98
C GLY A 275 -13.93 11.03 -23.98
N GLY A 276 -13.19 12.06 -24.35
CA GLY A 276 -13.55 13.07 -25.34
C GLY A 276 -12.32 13.51 -26.09
N GLY A 277 -12.13 12.99 -27.30
CA GLY A 277 -11.06 13.40 -28.19
C GLY A 277 -11.00 14.93 -28.40
N PRO A 278 -9.87 15.48 -28.89
CA PRO A 278 -9.62 16.89 -28.99
C PRO A 278 -10.72 17.62 -29.77
N ARG A 279 -11.41 18.56 -29.13
CA ARG A 279 -12.33 19.47 -29.80
C ARG A 279 -11.52 20.46 -30.65
N PRO A 280 -11.89 20.67 -31.91
CA PRO A 280 -11.27 21.76 -32.71
C PRO A 280 -11.60 23.12 -32.11
N ASP A 281 -10.58 23.97 -32.04
CA ASP A 281 -10.66 25.35 -31.57
C ASP A 281 -11.82 26.16 -32.16
N GLY A 282 -12.55 26.80 -31.29
CA GLY A 282 -13.44 27.93 -31.65
C GLY A 282 -14.76 27.92 -30.89
N ASP A 283 -14.82 28.39 -29.68
CA ASP A 283 -15.68 29.48 -29.23
C ASP A 283 -15.48 29.75 -27.73
N LYS A 284 -15.19 31.01 -27.37
CA LYS A 284 -15.10 31.43 -25.97
C LYS A 284 -16.52 31.69 -25.45
N GLY A 285 -17.10 30.66 -24.83
CA GLY A 285 -18.30 30.77 -24.02
C GLY A 285 -17.94 30.92 -22.54
N GLU A 286 -18.50 31.93 -21.91
CA GLU A 286 -18.30 32.32 -20.51
C GLU A 286 -18.50 31.15 -19.53
N GLY A 287 -17.58 31.05 -18.55
CA GLY A 287 -17.51 29.95 -17.59
C GLY A 287 -18.77 29.81 -16.72
N MET A 288 -19.32 28.63 -16.71
CA MET A 288 -20.11 28.14 -15.57
C MET A 288 -19.14 27.55 -14.55
N THR A 289 -19.04 28.21 -13.41
CA THR A 289 -18.42 27.62 -12.21
C THR A 289 -19.25 26.42 -11.78
N PRO A 290 -18.60 25.27 -11.45
CA PRO A 290 -19.33 24.16 -10.83
C PRO A 290 -19.98 24.63 -9.52
N PRO A 291 -21.14 24.10 -9.13
CA PRO A 291 -21.70 24.40 -7.83
C PRO A 291 -20.76 23.87 -6.73
N ASP A 292 -20.41 24.76 -5.80
CA ASP A 292 -19.70 24.41 -4.57
C ASP A 292 -20.48 23.31 -3.83
N ASP A 293 -19.93 22.11 -3.81
CA ASP A 293 -20.41 21.02 -2.97
C ASP A 293 -19.84 21.23 -1.56
N ASN A 294 -20.62 21.94 -0.71
CA ASN A 294 -20.29 22.10 0.71
C ASN A 294 -20.69 20.83 1.49
N GLY A 295 -20.21 19.68 1.08
CA GLY A 295 -20.14 18.50 1.91
C GLY A 295 -18.87 18.58 2.75
N GLU A 296 -18.94 19.10 3.99
CA GLU A 296 -17.83 19.03 4.93
C GLU A 296 -17.46 17.55 5.17
N ILE A 297 -16.32 17.14 4.61
CA ILE A 297 -15.63 15.93 5.04
C ILE A 297 -15.25 16.18 6.51
N PRO A 298 -15.52 15.27 7.46
CA PRO A 298 -15.08 15.43 8.84
C PRO A 298 -13.56 15.63 8.85
N GLU A 299 -13.09 16.76 9.39
CA GLU A 299 -11.64 16.98 9.56
C GLU A 299 -11.05 15.81 10.35
N PRO A 300 -9.94 15.21 9.87
CA PRO A 300 -9.24 14.19 10.62
C PRO A 300 -8.77 14.76 11.96
N PRO A 301 -8.67 13.94 13.02
CA PRO A 301 -8.24 14.42 14.34
C PRO A 301 -6.86 15.05 14.23
N LYS A 302 -6.76 16.34 14.56
CA LYS A 302 -5.50 17.09 14.60
C LYS A 302 -4.59 16.45 15.65
N MET A 303 -3.43 15.95 15.21
CA MET A 303 -2.38 15.54 16.14
C MET A 303 -1.89 16.77 16.89
N GLU A 304 -2.14 16.84 18.19
CA GLU A 304 -1.59 17.87 19.07
C GLU A 304 -0.08 17.64 19.26
N ASN A 305 0.71 18.65 18.84
CA ASN A 305 2.15 18.79 19.08
C ASN A 305 3.13 17.96 18.23
N GLY A 306 3.11 18.15 16.91
CA GLY A 306 4.23 17.81 16.06
C GLY A 306 4.57 18.97 15.13
N GLN A 307 5.44 19.91 15.57
CA GLN A 307 6.13 20.75 14.59
C GLN A 307 7.11 19.85 13.85
N LEU A 308 6.83 19.60 12.56
CA LEU A 308 7.79 19.03 11.63
C LEU A 308 9.09 19.84 11.68
N PRO A 309 10.27 19.21 11.75
CA PRO A 309 11.51 19.90 11.48
C PRO A 309 11.38 20.52 10.08
N LYS A 310 11.68 21.82 9.95
CA LYS A 310 11.74 22.45 8.63
C LYS A 310 12.82 21.73 7.84
N MET A 311 12.42 21.11 6.72
CA MET A 311 13.37 20.63 5.73
C MET A 311 14.21 21.81 5.23
N PRO A 312 15.54 21.65 5.04
CA PRO A 312 16.38 22.71 4.49
C PRO A 312 15.88 23.12 3.10
N GLU A 313 15.68 24.41 2.88
CA GLU A 313 15.34 24.92 1.56
C GLU A 313 16.51 24.67 0.60
N ASN A 314 16.29 23.89 -0.43
CA ASN A 314 17.29 23.57 -1.45
C ASN A 314 17.56 24.81 -2.33
N ASN A 315 18.63 25.53 -2.04
CA ASN A 315 19.18 26.58 -2.91
C ASN A 315 20.17 25.94 -3.92
N ASN A 316 19.65 25.13 -4.83
CA ASN A 316 20.46 24.68 -5.96
C ASN A 316 20.54 25.78 -7.02
N THR A 317 21.57 26.61 -6.91
CA THR A 317 22.04 27.47 -8.00
C THR A 317 22.80 26.62 -9.01
N GLU A 318 22.26 26.61 -10.23
CA GLU A 318 22.84 26.01 -11.44
C GLU A 318 24.35 26.25 -11.57
N LYS A 319 25.12 25.19 -11.72
CA LYS A 319 26.45 25.24 -12.35
C LYS A 319 26.34 24.75 -13.79
N LYS A 320 26.30 25.70 -14.70
CA LYS A 320 26.58 25.46 -16.12
C LYS A 320 27.98 24.89 -16.30
N ASN A 321 28.07 23.76 -16.97
CA ASN A 321 29.30 23.39 -17.68
C ASN A 321 29.00 23.25 -19.18
N ASP A 322 29.57 24.20 -19.92
CA ASP A 322 29.65 24.14 -21.38
C ASP A 322 30.58 22.99 -21.80
N ASN A 323 30.11 22.09 -22.66
CA ASN A 323 30.89 21.69 -23.83
C ASN A 323 30.05 21.00 -24.91
N GLU A 324 30.35 21.39 -26.10
CA GLU A 324 29.68 21.32 -27.39
C GLU A 324 29.55 19.92 -28.04
N LYS A 325 28.46 19.83 -28.89
CA LYS A 325 28.26 19.16 -30.19
C LYS A 325 28.01 17.64 -30.19
N LYS A 326 26.91 17.19 -30.73
CA LYS A 326 26.37 17.27 -32.08
C LYS A 326 24.98 16.65 -32.19
N GLU A 327 24.22 17.16 -33.11
CA GLU A 327 22.87 16.81 -33.57
C GLU A 327 22.61 15.32 -33.80
N GLU A 328 21.44 14.85 -33.36
CA GLU A 328 20.43 14.26 -34.25
C GLU A 328 19.09 14.09 -33.50
N ASN A 329 18.04 14.49 -34.22
CA ASN A 329 16.64 14.50 -33.80
C ASN A 329 16.14 13.15 -33.38
N SER A 330 15.61 13.05 -32.15
CA SER A 330 14.40 12.33 -31.84
C SER A 330 13.81 13.00 -30.60
N GLU A 331 12.61 13.55 -30.72
CA GLU A 331 11.79 13.97 -29.59
C GLU A 331 11.45 12.73 -28.80
N THR A 332 12.26 12.44 -27.80
CA THR A 332 11.88 11.65 -26.63
C THR A 332 11.58 12.68 -25.55
N THR A 333 10.33 12.87 -25.24
CA THR A 333 9.92 13.47 -23.97
C THR A 333 10.61 12.65 -22.89
N SER A 334 11.64 13.20 -22.25
CA SER A 334 12.14 12.68 -20.99
C SER A 334 11.05 12.96 -19.97
N GLU A 335 10.22 11.98 -19.66
CA GLU A 335 9.50 11.96 -18.40
C GLU A 335 10.59 11.98 -17.33
N GLU A 336 10.66 13.05 -16.55
CA GLU A 336 11.46 13.06 -15.34
C GLU A 336 10.82 11.97 -14.46
N GLU A 337 11.52 10.88 -14.20
CA GLU A 337 11.06 9.85 -13.28
C GLU A 337 10.78 10.54 -11.94
N SER A 338 9.53 10.58 -11.54
CA SER A 338 9.14 11.12 -10.24
C SER A 338 9.77 10.26 -9.13
N VAL A 339 10.40 10.92 -8.16
CA VAL A 339 10.97 10.22 -7.00
C VAL A 339 9.85 9.51 -6.25
N SER A 340 10.05 8.23 -5.94
CA SER A 340 9.11 7.43 -5.16
C SER A 340 9.02 7.94 -3.72
N THR A 341 7.80 8.04 -3.18
CA THR A 341 7.55 8.56 -1.82
C THR A 341 6.50 7.73 -1.09
N LYS A 342 6.60 6.41 -1.28
CA LYS A 342 5.66 5.42 -0.73
C LYS A 342 5.90 5.16 0.76
N GLY A 343 4.89 4.66 1.43
CA GLY A 343 5.02 4.26 2.83
C GLY A 343 5.86 2.99 2.98
N LEU A 344 5.28 1.85 2.65
CA LEU A 344 5.94 0.54 2.64
C LEU A 344 5.99 0.04 1.21
N LYS A 345 7.19 -0.18 0.70
CA LYS A 345 7.43 -0.59 -0.68
C LYS A 345 8.23 -1.88 -0.78
N ALA A 346 7.76 -2.80 -1.58
CA ALA A 346 8.48 -4.02 -1.96
C ALA A 346 8.57 -4.11 -3.49
N GLY A 347 9.76 -4.34 -4.03
CA GLY A 347 9.91 -4.69 -5.45
C GLY A 347 9.35 -6.08 -5.78
N GLY A 348 9.36 -7.00 -4.79
CA GLY A 348 8.71 -8.30 -4.81
C GLY A 348 7.42 -8.30 -4.00
N ASN A 349 7.30 -9.20 -3.01
CA ASN A 349 6.10 -9.35 -2.20
C ASN A 349 6.15 -8.53 -0.90
N LEU A 350 4.99 -8.02 -0.50
CA LEU A 350 4.77 -7.39 0.81
C LEU A 350 3.88 -8.29 1.66
N THR A 351 4.37 -8.71 2.82
CA THR A 351 3.60 -9.53 3.77
C THR A 351 3.49 -8.82 5.11
N ILE A 352 2.27 -8.60 5.58
CA ILE A 352 1.96 -8.11 6.92
C ILE A 352 1.21 -9.20 7.68
N THR A 353 1.85 -9.70 8.74
CA THR A 353 1.26 -10.73 9.60
C THR A 353 0.43 -10.09 10.71
N SER A 354 0.94 -9.02 11.33
CA SER A 354 0.29 -8.23 12.39
C SER A 354 0.98 -6.87 12.53
N GLY A 355 0.57 -6.05 13.48
CA GLY A 355 1.19 -4.75 13.81
C GLY A 355 0.20 -3.60 13.78
N THR A 356 0.70 -2.40 14.16
CA THR A 356 -0.07 -1.15 14.13
C THR A 356 0.62 -0.17 13.19
N PHE A 357 -0.11 0.32 12.20
CA PHE A 357 0.41 1.19 11.16
C PHE A 357 -0.41 2.48 11.10
N ASN A 358 0.28 3.62 11.26
CA ASN A 358 -0.27 4.95 11.00
C ASN A 358 0.59 5.56 9.89
N LEU A 359 0.04 5.60 8.69
CA LEU A 359 0.75 5.96 7.47
C LEU A 359 0.18 7.24 6.88
N ASP A 360 1.05 8.20 6.56
CA ASP A 360 0.73 9.45 5.87
C ASP A 360 1.75 9.65 4.76
N CYS A 361 1.39 9.34 3.53
CA CYS A 361 2.31 9.17 2.41
C CYS A 361 1.92 10.07 1.24
N ALA A 362 2.91 10.67 0.57
CA ALA A 362 2.66 11.50 -0.61
C ALA A 362 2.38 10.68 -1.88
N ASP A 363 2.66 9.39 -1.86
CA ASP A 363 2.39 8.36 -2.86
C ASP A 363 1.59 7.25 -2.17
N ASP A 364 1.60 5.99 -2.66
CA ASP A 364 0.88 4.86 -2.05
C ASP A 364 1.31 4.59 -0.61
N THR A 365 0.36 4.19 0.24
CA THR A 365 0.76 3.81 1.60
C THR A 365 1.39 2.43 1.66
N LEU A 366 0.88 1.45 0.92
CA LEU A 366 1.46 0.13 0.72
C LEU A 366 1.57 -0.16 -0.77
N HIS A 367 2.77 -0.54 -1.23
CA HIS A 367 2.98 -0.91 -2.64
C HIS A 367 3.84 -2.17 -2.78
N ALA A 368 3.47 -3.04 -3.71
CA ALA A 368 4.31 -4.19 -4.09
C ALA A 368 4.26 -4.46 -5.59
N GLY A 369 5.44 -4.66 -6.19
CA GLY A 369 5.54 -5.18 -7.56
C GLY A 369 5.08 -6.65 -7.70
N GLY A 370 5.01 -7.38 -6.60
CA GLY A 370 4.45 -8.73 -6.49
C GLY A 370 3.15 -8.74 -5.69
N VAL A 371 2.97 -9.77 -4.87
CA VAL A 371 1.77 -10.00 -4.07
C VAL A 371 1.80 -9.18 -2.78
N ILE A 372 0.69 -8.55 -2.43
CA ILE A 372 0.45 -8.03 -1.07
C ILE A 372 -0.43 -9.01 -0.31
N LYS A 373 0.03 -9.42 0.88
CA LYS A 373 -0.75 -10.24 1.79
C LYS A 373 -0.85 -9.60 3.17
N ILE A 374 -2.08 -9.34 3.62
CA ILE A 374 -2.38 -8.82 4.96
C ILE A 374 -3.17 -9.87 5.72
N SER A 375 -2.58 -10.39 6.81
CA SER A 375 -3.21 -11.45 7.59
C SER A 375 -3.95 -10.93 8.81
N ASP A 376 -3.41 -9.91 9.47
CA ASP A 376 -3.99 -9.22 10.63
C ASP A 376 -3.30 -7.85 10.79
N GLY A 377 -3.61 -7.12 11.85
CA GLY A 377 -3.06 -5.83 12.21
C GLY A 377 -4.07 -4.70 12.11
N LYS A 378 -3.61 -3.51 12.49
CA LYS A 378 -4.39 -2.28 12.39
C LYS A 378 -3.66 -1.29 11.49
N ILE A 379 -4.23 -0.99 10.34
CA ILE A 379 -3.68 -0.05 9.35
C ILE A 379 -4.60 1.17 9.29
N THR A 380 -4.05 2.35 9.52
CA THR A 380 -4.70 3.64 9.27
C THR A 380 -3.86 4.36 8.23
N ALA A 381 -4.46 4.74 7.11
CA ALA A 381 -3.76 5.24 5.94
C ALA A 381 -4.35 6.54 5.41
N LEU A 382 -3.47 7.49 5.13
CA LEU A 382 -3.71 8.71 4.35
C LEU A 382 -2.75 8.67 3.17
N SER A 383 -3.27 8.53 1.96
CA SER A 383 -2.47 8.45 0.75
C SER A 383 -2.63 9.66 -0.14
N GLY A 384 -1.56 10.03 -0.82
CA GLY A 384 -1.57 11.02 -1.89
C GLY A 384 -1.83 10.41 -3.27
N ASP A 385 -1.78 9.08 -3.36
CA ASP A 385 -2.11 8.23 -4.49
C ASP A 385 -3.00 7.07 -4.00
N ASP A 386 -2.60 5.81 -4.16
CA ASP A 386 -3.45 4.69 -3.78
C ASP A 386 -3.25 4.26 -2.32
N GLY A 387 -4.33 3.78 -1.71
CA GLY A 387 -4.27 3.27 -0.35
C GLY A 387 -3.38 2.03 -0.28
N ILE A 388 -3.72 0.99 -1.04
CA ILE A 388 -2.95 -0.27 -1.13
C ILE A 388 -2.92 -0.69 -2.60
N HIS A 389 -1.73 -0.73 -3.19
CA HIS A 389 -1.52 -1.08 -4.59
C HIS A 389 -0.62 -2.31 -4.74
N SER A 390 -1.09 -3.32 -5.45
CA SER A 390 -0.32 -4.51 -5.83
C SER A 390 -0.31 -4.67 -7.34
N ASP A 391 0.88 -4.71 -7.97
CA ASP A 391 0.98 -4.94 -9.42
C ASP A 391 0.46 -6.32 -9.85
N THR A 392 0.12 -7.22 -8.90
CA THR A 392 -0.36 -8.57 -9.20
C THR A 392 -1.59 -8.97 -8.38
N GLU A 393 -1.42 -9.31 -7.11
CA GLU A 393 -2.50 -9.83 -6.27
C GLU A 393 -2.49 -9.18 -4.89
N LEU A 394 -3.63 -8.67 -4.47
CA LEU A 394 -3.88 -8.23 -3.09
C LEU A 394 -4.75 -9.26 -2.39
N THR A 395 -4.28 -9.82 -1.29
CA THR A 395 -5.05 -10.75 -0.44
C THR A 395 -5.14 -10.24 0.99
N ILE A 396 -6.36 -10.02 1.48
CA ILE A 396 -6.67 -9.61 2.86
C ILE A 396 -7.44 -10.73 3.55
N THR A 397 -6.84 -11.34 4.58
CA THR A 397 -7.47 -12.43 5.33
C THR A 397 -7.97 -12.00 6.71
N GLY A 398 -7.57 -10.81 7.19
CA GLY A 398 -7.96 -10.29 8.50
C GLY A 398 -7.46 -8.88 8.76
N GLY A 399 -7.57 -8.42 10.00
CA GLY A 399 -7.14 -7.10 10.46
C GLY A 399 -8.22 -6.01 10.32
N THR A 400 -7.83 -4.82 10.72
CA THR A 400 -8.64 -3.59 10.56
C THR A 400 -7.88 -2.63 9.67
N ILE A 401 -8.45 -2.29 8.53
CA ILE A 401 -7.85 -1.42 7.51
C ILE A 401 -8.75 -0.20 7.34
N ASP A 402 -8.24 0.98 7.65
CA ASP A 402 -8.95 2.26 7.58
C ASP A 402 -8.17 3.21 6.66
N ILE A 403 -8.52 3.20 5.37
CA ILE A 403 -8.01 4.12 4.36
C ILE A 403 -8.90 5.36 4.39
N GLN A 404 -8.42 6.41 5.07
CA GLN A 404 -9.19 7.62 5.32
C GLN A 404 -9.14 8.61 4.15
N LYS A 405 -8.15 8.45 3.28
CA LYS A 405 -7.98 9.22 2.05
C LYS A 405 -7.07 8.47 1.08
N SER A 406 -7.46 8.42 -0.19
CA SER A 406 -6.66 7.91 -1.31
C SER A 406 -7.17 8.47 -2.63
N TYR A 407 -6.43 8.26 -3.72
CA TYR A 407 -6.95 8.36 -5.08
C TYR A 407 -7.79 7.10 -5.34
N GLU A 408 -7.19 5.93 -5.49
CA GLU A 408 -7.89 4.64 -5.41
C GLU A 408 -7.69 4.00 -4.03
N GLY A 409 -8.68 3.22 -3.59
CA GLY A 409 -8.60 2.62 -2.26
C GLY A 409 -7.74 1.38 -2.21
N LEU A 410 -8.20 0.34 -2.89
CA LEU A 410 -7.48 -0.93 -3.08
C LEU A 410 -7.33 -1.17 -4.58
N GLU A 411 -6.10 -1.34 -5.04
CA GLU A 411 -5.80 -1.60 -6.44
C GLU A 411 -5.02 -2.90 -6.63
N GLY A 412 -5.31 -3.63 -7.74
CA GLY A 412 -4.54 -4.80 -8.15
C GLY A 412 -5.14 -5.54 -9.33
N VAL A 413 -4.34 -6.43 -9.94
CA VAL A 413 -4.81 -7.34 -11.00
C VAL A 413 -5.85 -8.33 -10.46
N ASN A 414 -5.61 -8.88 -9.27
CA ASN A 414 -6.57 -9.68 -8.53
C ASN A 414 -6.67 -9.17 -7.09
N ILE A 415 -7.90 -9.09 -6.58
CA ILE A 415 -8.14 -8.68 -5.19
C ILE A 415 -8.99 -9.75 -4.49
N ASN A 416 -8.43 -10.34 -3.43
CA ASN A 416 -9.08 -11.34 -2.60
C ASN A 416 -9.36 -10.77 -1.21
N ILE A 417 -10.64 -10.63 -0.84
CA ILE A 417 -11.07 -10.24 0.50
C ILE A 417 -11.69 -11.47 1.17
N GLU A 418 -10.91 -12.09 2.05
CA GLU A 418 -11.32 -13.31 2.76
C GLU A 418 -11.78 -13.02 4.19
N GLY A 419 -11.40 -11.84 4.73
CA GLY A 419 -11.73 -11.42 6.09
C GLY A 419 -11.36 -9.95 6.34
N GLY A 420 -11.39 -9.55 7.61
CA GLY A 420 -11.04 -8.21 8.06
C GLY A 420 -12.24 -7.25 8.13
N ASP A 421 -11.95 -6.06 8.69
CA ASP A 421 -12.84 -4.91 8.75
C ASP A 421 -12.18 -3.76 7.97
N ILE A 422 -12.68 -3.51 6.76
CA ILE A 422 -12.05 -2.64 5.78
C ILE A 422 -12.94 -1.44 5.55
N SER A 423 -12.39 -0.25 5.69
CA SER A 423 -13.03 1.04 5.39
C SER A 423 -12.17 1.80 4.39
N VAL A 424 -12.78 2.28 3.31
CA VAL A 424 -12.11 3.00 2.24
C VAL A 424 -12.83 4.30 1.94
N VAL A 425 -12.06 5.39 1.88
CA VAL A 425 -12.49 6.68 1.32
C VAL A 425 -11.57 7.02 0.16
N ALA A 426 -12.12 7.00 -1.06
CA ALA A 426 -11.39 7.27 -2.29
C ALA A 426 -11.94 8.48 -3.05
N SER A 427 -11.04 9.23 -3.69
CA SER A 427 -11.41 10.36 -4.56
C SER A 427 -11.71 9.94 -5.99
N ASP A 428 -11.33 8.74 -6.37
CA ASP A 428 -11.71 8.00 -7.56
C ASP A 428 -12.31 6.66 -7.14
N ASP A 429 -11.80 5.53 -7.57
CA ASP A 429 -12.41 4.24 -7.35
C ASP A 429 -12.12 3.66 -5.95
N GLY A 430 -13.14 3.04 -5.37
CA GLY A 430 -12.99 2.45 -4.04
C GLY A 430 -12.16 1.18 -4.04
N ILE A 431 -12.49 0.25 -4.93
CA ILE A 431 -11.74 -0.97 -5.20
C ILE A 431 -11.62 -1.10 -6.70
N ASN A 432 -10.38 -1.15 -7.22
CA ASN A 432 -10.07 -1.25 -8.64
C ASN A 432 -9.33 -2.54 -8.99
N VAL A 433 -9.97 -3.40 -9.79
CA VAL A 433 -9.30 -4.54 -10.44
C VAL A 433 -8.95 -4.14 -11.86
N ASN A 434 -7.69 -3.77 -12.07
CA ASN A 434 -7.22 -3.04 -13.25
C ASN A 434 -6.89 -3.92 -14.48
N ASP A 435 -7.13 -5.24 -14.45
CA ASP A 435 -6.88 -6.16 -15.57
C ASP A 435 -8.17 -6.82 -16.09
N SER A 436 -8.29 -6.93 -17.40
CA SER A 436 -9.47 -7.51 -18.08
C SER A 436 -9.73 -8.99 -17.77
N ASN A 437 -8.76 -9.74 -17.28
CA ASN A 437 -8.92 -11.11 -16.80
C ASN A 437 -8.92 -11.17 -15.27
N GLY A 438 -8.88 -10.02 -14.61
CA GLY A 438 -8.79 -9.91 -13.17
C GLY A 438 -10.06 -10.33 -12.45
N LEU A 439 -9.93 -10.52 -11.15
CA LEU A 439 -11.02 -10.98 -10.30
C LEU A 439 -11.04 -10.23 -8.97
N LEU A 440 -12.18 -9.60 -8.67
CA LEU A 440 -12.53 -9.22 -7.30
C LEU A 440 -13.26 -10.40 -6.65
N ASN A 441 -12.62 -11.06 -5.70
CA ASN A 441 -13.16 -12.23 -5.00
C ASN A 441 -13.40 -11.92 -3.52
N ILE A 442 -14.65 -11.93 -3.08
CA ILE A 442 -15.03 -11.61 -1.70
C ILE A 442 -15.66 -12.84 -1.05
N THR A 443 -14.99 -13.38 -0.04
CA THR A 443 -15.44 -14.59 0.65
C THR A 443 -15.79 -14.36 2.12
N GLY A 444 -15.36 -13.21 2.71
CA GLY A 444 -15.60 -12.89 4.11
C GLY A 444 -15.39 -11.42 4.44
N GLY A 445 -15.35 -11.11 5.72
CA GLY A 445 -15.09 -9.76 6.24
C GLY A 445 -16.25 -8.77 6.11
N THR A 446 -15.97 -7.53 6.51
CA THR A 446 -16.83 -6.37 6.31
C THR A 446 -16.04 -5.33 5.53
N THR A 447 -16.57 -4.89 4.39
CA THR A 447 -15.96 -3.86 3.56
C THR A 447 -16.94 -2.71 3.39
N TYR A 448 -16.52 -1.51 3.78
CA TYR A 448 -17.23 -0.26 3.53
C TYR A 448 -16.42 0.59 2.56
N VAL A 449 -17.06 1.07 1.53
CA VAL A 449 -16.47 1.89 0.48
C VAL A 449 -17.24 3.20 0.34
N ASN A 450 -16.53 4.31 0.35
CA ASN A 450 -17.04 5.64 0.05
C ASN A 450 -16.17 6.23 -1.07
N ALA A 451 -16.60 6.05 -2.32
CA ALA A 451 -15.85 6.44 -3.52
C ALA A 451 -16.54 7.56 -4.30
N ARG A 452 -15.76 8.45 -4.93
CA ARG A 452 -16.32 9.49 -5.83
C ARG A 452 -16.37 9.01 -7.29
N GLY A 453 -15.42 8.14 -7.69
CA GLY A 453 -15.47 7.31 -8.88
C GLY A 453 -16.33 6.05 -8.64
N ASP A 454 -15.98 4.96 -9.29
CA ASP A 454 -16.70 3.70 -9.13
C ASP A 454 -16.52 3.10 -7.73
N GLY A 455 -17.59 2.55 -7.17
CA GLY A 455 -17.50 1.96 -5.83
C GLY A 455 -16.69 0.69 -5.81
N LEU A 456 -17.10 -0.29 -6.60
CA LEU A 456 -16.33 -1.46 -6.96
C LEU A 456 -16.16 -1.45 -8.47
N ASP A 457 -14.95 -1.22 -8.94
CA ASP A 457 -14.57 -1.34 -10.35
C ASP A 457 -13.84 -2.66 -10.61
N SER A 458 -14.18 -3.31 -11.71
CA SER A 458 -13.45 -4.49 -12.18
C SER A 458 -13.43 -4.55 -13.70
N ASN A 459 -12.29 -4.29 -14.29
CA ASN A 459 -12.08 -4.58 -15.72
C ASN A 459 -12.27 -6.08 -16.04
N GLY A 460 -12.43 -6.93 -15.04
CA GLY A 460 -12.69 -8.37 -15.13
C GLY A 460 -14.04 -8.79 -14.55
N SER A 461 -14.01 -9.60 -13.52
CA SER A 461 -15.21 -10.18 -12.88
C SER A 461 -15.25 -9.92 -11.37
N ILE A 462 -16.46 -9.92 -10.81
CA ILE A 462 -16.71 -9.87 -9.37
C ILE A 462 -17.38 -11.17 -8.91
N THR A 463 -16.83 -11.80 -7.89
CA THR A 463 -17.42 -12.98 -7.25
C THR A 463 -17.56 -12.75 -5.74
N MET A 464 -18.76 -12.92 -5.22
CA MET A 464 -19.02 -12.82 -3.79
C MET A 464 -19.66 -14.10 -3.26
N THR A 465 -19.01 -14.74 -2.29
CA THR A 465 -19.53 -15.97 -1.65
C THR A 465 -19.80 -15.81 -0.16
N GLY A 466 -19.35 -14.70 0.43
CA GLY A 466 -19.55 -14.36 1.85
C GLY A 466 -19.31 -12.89 2.11
N GLY A 467 -19.20 -12.51 3.38
CA GLY A 467 -18.93 -11.14 3.82
C GLY A 467 -20.10 -10.16 3.73
N THR A 468 -19.83 -8.92 4.10
CA THR A 468 -20.74 -7.79 3.98
C THR A 468 -20.02 -6.66 3.26
N VAL A 469 -20.56 -6.21 2.13
CA VAL A 469 -20.04 -5.10 1.33
C VAL A 469 -21.06 -3.98 1.28
N LEU A 470 -20.65 -2.80 1.68
CA LEU A 470 -21.45 -1.59 1.72
C LEU A 470 -20.76 -0.52 0.89
N VAL A 471 -21.45 0.03 -0.08
CA VAL A 471 -20.92 1.03 -1.00
C VAL A 471 -21.77 2.29 -0.99
N ASP A 472 -21.15 3.40 -0.63
CA ASP A 472 -21.62 4.74 -0.92
C ASP A 472 -20.86 5.24 -2.15
N GLY A 473 -21.41 4.96 -3.31
CA GLY A 473 -20.81 5.18 -4.62
C GLY A 473 -20.95 6.62 -5.10
N PRO A 474 -20.70 6.86 -6.40
CA PRO A 474 -20.71 8.20 -6.99
C PRO A 474 -22.08 8.87 -6.93
N THR A 475 -22.04 10.20 -6.86
CA THR A 475 -23.22 11.06 -7.06
C THR A 475 -23.31 11.56 -8.49
N SER A 476 -22.22 11.47 -9.27
CA SER A 476 -22.18 11.77 -10.70
C SER A 476 -22.82 10.64 -11.52
N ASN A 477 -23.28 10.95 -12.74
CA ASN A 477 -23.83 9.94 -13.65
C ASN A 477 -22.78 9.33 -14.61
N GLY A 478 -21.52 9.70 -14.44
CA GLY A 478 -20.41 9.16 -15.22
C GLY A 478 -19.91 7.80 -14.73
N ASP A 479 -20.14 7.55 -13.44
CA ASP A 479 -19.60 6.41 -12.71
C ASP A 479 -20.73 5.63 -12.02
N GLY A 480 -20.47 4.42 -11.54
CA GLY A 480 -21.41 3.50 -10.90
C GLY A 480 -21.01 3.08 -9.48
N ALA A 481 -21.97 2.73 -8.63
CA ALA A 481 -21.63 2.09 -7.36
C ALA A 481 -21.02 0.69 -7.55
N LEU A 482 -21.28 0.08 -8.71
CA LEU A 482 -20.68 -1.15 -9.23
C LEU A 482 -20.39 -0.93 -10.71
N ASP A 483 -19.16 -1.18 -11.15
CA ASP A 483 -18.81 -1.35 -12.56
C ASP A 483 -18.02 -2.64 -12.77
N TYR A 484 -18.28 -3.36 -13.86
CA TYR A 484 -17.57 -4.57 -14.22
C TYR A 484 -17.74 -4.89 -15.71
N ASP A 485 -16.66 -5.34 -16.33
CA ASP A 485 -16.66 -5.63 -17.76
C ASP A 485 -17.24 -7.00 -18.12
N HIS A 486 -17.06 -8.02 -17.27
CA HIS A 486 -17.46 -9.38 -17.58
C HIS A 486 -18.68 -9.86 -16.78
N THR A 487 -18.48 -10.39 -15.58
CA THR A 487 -19.56 -10.95 -14.77
C THR A 487 -19.44 -10.54 -13.31
N ALA A 488 -20.60 -10.23 -12.70
CA ALA A 488 -20.68 -10.09 -11.25
C ALA A 488 -21.68 -11.08 -10.68
N THR A 489 -21.24 -11.95 -9.75
CA THR A 489 -22.09 -12.99 -9.17
C THR A 489 -22.00 -13.02 -7.65
N ILE A 490 -23.14 -13.24 -6.99
CA ILE A 490 -23.22 -13.41 -5.53
C ILE A 490 -23.96 -14.70 -5.18
N THR A 491 -23.29 -15.57 -4.43
CA THR A 491 -23.85 -16.82 -3.92
C THR A 491 -24.09 -16.81 -2.41
N GLY A 492 -23.43 -15.88 -1.69
CA GLY A 492 -23.55 -15.68 -0.24
C GLY A 492 -23.12 -14.29 0.18
N GLY A 493 -23.37 -13.94 1.43
CA GLY A 493 -23.08 -12.62 1.97
C GLY A 493 -24.19 -11.58 1.73
N THR A 494 -23.82 -10.32 1.91
CA THR A 494 -24.70 -9.15 1.72
C THR A 494 -23.94 -8.08 0.96
N LEU A 495 -24.55 -7.57 -0.11
CA LEU A 495 -24.09 -6.38 -0.82
C LEU A 495 -25.16 -5.32 -0.77
N VAL A 496 -24.79 -4.10 -0.40
CA VAL A 496 -25.63 -2.91 -0.54
C VAL A 496 -24.79 -1.84 -1.22
N ALA A 497 -25.18 -1.42 -2.42
CA ALA A 497 -24.48 -0.41 -3.18
C ALA A 497 -25.45 0.70 -3.59
N ALA A 498 -25.24 1.90 -3.07
CA ALA A 498 -26.03 3.08 -3.36
C ALA A 498 -25.22 4.08 -4.19
N GLY A 499 -25.83 4.73 -5.18
CA GLY A 499 -25.13 5.68 -6.02
C GLY A 499 -26.04 6.41 -7.00
N SER A 500 -25.46 6.95 -8.06
CA SER A 500 -26.17 7.61 -9.15
C SER A 500 -27.07 6.64 -9.93
N SER A 501 -27.92 7.14 -10.79
CA SER A 501 -28.73 6.31 -11.71
C SER A 501 -28.15 6.21 -13.12
N GLY A 502 -26.95 6.76 -13.36
CA GLY A 502 -26.32 6.83 -14.69
C GLY A 502 -25.74 5.53 -15.18
N MET A 503 -24.72 5.02 -14.51
CA MET A 503 -23.95 3.83 -14.87
C MET A 503 -24.31 2.63 -13.97
N VAL A 504 -25.63 2.38 -13.78
CA VAL A 504 -26.09 1.34 -12.86
C VAL A 504 -25.83 -0.05 -13.41
N GLN A 505 -25.05 -0.84 -12.71
CA GLN A 505 -24.90 -2.27 -12.85
C GLN A 505 -25.39 -2.98 -11.57
N ALA A 506 -25.71 -4.27 -11.66
CA ALA A 506 -26.22 -5.03 -10.53
C ALA A 506 -25.66 -6.46 -10.52
N ILE A 507 -25.22 -6.92 -9.34
CA ILE A 507 -24.68 -8.26 -9.16
C ILE A 507 -25.75 -9.33 -9.29
N THR A 508 -25.43 -10.42 -9.99
CA THR A 508 -26.36 -11.54 -10.24
C THR A 508 -26.41 -12.51 -9.06
N ALA A 509 -27.56 -12.61 -8.40
CA ALA A 509 -27.78 -13.62 -7.36
C ALA A 509 -28.04 -15.01 -7.96
N ASN A 510 -27.63 -16.05 -7.23
CA ASN A 510 -27.78 -17.45 -7.65
C ASN A 510 -28.96 -18.17 -6.97
N ASP A 511 -29.28 -19.35 -7.48
CA ASP A 511 -30.30 -20.27 -6.97
C ASP A 511 -31.71 -19.64 -6.89
N ASN A 512 -32.35 -19.74 -5.72
CA ASN A 512 -33.66 -19.17 -5.46
C ASN A 512 -33.61 -17.72 -4.91
N LYS A 513 -32.43 -17.08 -4.93
CA LYS A 513 -32.22 -15.71 -4.45
C LYS A 513 -32.40 -14.68 -5.58
N SER A 514 -32.56 -13.44 -5.20
CA SER A 514 -32.62 -12.32 -6.14
C SER A 514 -31.91 -11.10 -5.57
N THR A 515 -31.24 -10.36 -6.43
CA THR A 515 -30.77 -9.00 -6.14
C THR A 515 -31.86 -8.00 -6.47
N LEU A 516 -32.17 -7.11 -5.55
CA LEU A 516 -33.02 -5.94 -5.81
C LEU A 516 -32.17 -4.83 -6.41
N ASN A 517 -32.58 -4.30 -7.56
CA ASN A 517 -32.04 -3.10 -8.18
C ASN A 517 -33.16 -2.04 -8.21
N LEU A 518 -33.11 -1.09 -7.27
CA LEU A 518 -34.17 -0.11 -7.05
C LEU A 518 -33.74 1.27 -7.57
N TYR A 519 -34.54 1.81 -8.48
CA TYR A 519 -34.37 3.16 -9.04
C TYR A 519 -35.33 4.12 -8.40
N PHE A 520 -34.86 5.29 -8.02
CA PHE A 520 -35.68 6.39 -7.54
C PHE A 520 -35.95 7.39 -8.68
N THR A 521 -37.17 7.89 -8.77
CA THR A 521 -37.54 8.96 -9.71
C THR A 521 -36.82 10.26 -9.37
N GLU A 522 -36.66 10.50 -8.06
CA GLU A 522 -36.01 11.69 -7.51
C GLU A 522 -34.80 11.29 -6.68
N ILE A 523 -33.79 12.17 -6.65
CA ILE A 523 -32.60 11.97 -5.81
C ILE A 523 -32.98 11.87 -4.34
N GLN A 524 -32.60 10.80 -3.70
CA GLN A 524 -32.75 10.62 -2.27
C GLN A 524 -31.58 11.30 -1.56
N LYS A 525 -31.88 12.01 -0.47
CA LYS A 525 -30.87 12.71 0.31
C LYS A 525 -30.03 11.75 1.15
N ALA A 526 -28.80 12.12 1.37
CA ALA A 526 -27.91 11.46 2.32
C ALA A 526 -28.64 11.15 3.65
N ASN A 527 -28.33 10.01 4.25
CA ASN A 527 -28.94 9.51 5.48
C ASN A 527 -30.44 9.16 5.38
N THR A 528 -31.02 9.11 4.18
CA THR A 528 -32.36 8.57 3.98
C THR A 528 -32.37 7.06 4.21
N LEU A 529 -33.11 6.58 5.22
CA LEU A 529 -33.22 5.16 5.51
C LEU A 529 -33.99 4.42 4.43
N ILE A 530 -33.40 3.42 3.83
CA ILE A 530 -34.08 2.45 2.96
C ILE A 530 -34.17 1.13 3.72
N SER A 531 -35.36 0.53 3.77
CA SER A 531 -35.56 -0.72 4.49
C SER A 531 -36.41 -1.70 3.70
N ILE A 532 -36.07 -3.00 3.84
CA ILE A 532 -36.80 -4.11 3.24
C ILE A 532 -37.32 -5.01 4.35
N ILE A 533 -38.61 -5.27 4.33
CA ILE A 533 -39.26 -6.23 5.22
C ILE A 533 -39.99 -7.31 4.40
N ASP A 534 -40.04 -8.52 4.94
CA ASP A 534 -40.83 -9.61 4.34
C ASP A 534 -42.33 -9.50 4.64
N GLU A 535 -43.12 -10.42 4.11
CA GLU A 535 -44.55 -10.46 4.29
C GLU A 535 -45.03 -10.70 5.75
N SER A 536 -44.15 -11.19 6.61
CA SER A 536 -44.39 -11.33 8.05
C SER A 536 -44.10 -10.04 8.85
N GLY A 537 -43.52 -9.04 8.21
CA GLY A 537 -43.05 -7.80 8.84
C GLY A 537 -41.65 -7.91 9.43
N LYS A 538 -40.92 -9.02 9.18
CA LYS A 538 -39.51 -9.19 9.61
C LYS A 538 -38.58 -8.33 8.74
N LEU A 539 -37.69 -7.58 9.39
CA LEU A 539 -36.65 -6.84 8.70
C LEU A 539 -35.69 -7.82 7.99
N ILE A 540 -35.45 -7.59 6.71
CA ILE A 540 -34.44 -8.26 5.91
C ILE A 540 -33.12 -7.48 6.03
N CYS A 541 -33.16 -6.19 5.76
CA CYS A 541 -32.07 -5.24 5.96
C CYS A 541 -32.59 -3.81 5.92
N ALA A 542 -31.79 -2.89 6.48
CA ALA A 542 -31.95 -1.47 6.24
C ALA A 542 -30.58 -0.82 6.07
N TYR A 543 -30.53 0.26 5.30
CA TYR A 543 -29.30 1.00 5.01
C TYR A 543 -29.56 2.50 4.96
N LYS A 544 -28.59 3.26 5.42
CA LYS A 544 -28.53 4.72 5.37
C LYS A 544 -27.28 5.14 4.61
N PRO A 545 -27.34 5.37 3.29
CA PRO A 545 -26.21 5.90 2.54
C PRO A 545 -25.75 7.25 3.11
N THR A 546 -24.46 7.49 3.17
CA THR A 546 -23.90 8.76 3.67
C THR A 546 -23.91 9.87 2.62
N LYS A 547 -24.15 9.52 1.35
CA LYS A 547 -24.25 10.44 0.21
C LYS A 547 -25.65 10.46 -0.38
N ASP A 548 -25.95 11.47 -1.21
CA ASP A 548 -27.15 11.51 -2.04
C ASP A 548 -27.09 10.36 -3.06
N PHE A 549 -28.22 9.74 -3.35
CA PHE A 549 -28.29 8.58 -4.26
C PHE A 549 -29.60 8.59 -5.06
N GLN A 550 -29.59 7.93 -6.22
CA GLN A 550 -30.77 7.76 -7.06
C GLN A 550 -30.99 6.30 -7.48
N ASN A 551 -30.06 5.42 -7.11
CA ASN A 551 -30.16 3.97 -7.25
C ASN A 551 -29.62 3.29 -6.00
N ILE A 552 -30.17 2.13 -5.68
CA ILE A 552 -29.61 1.24 -4.67
C ILE A 552 -29.73 -0.21 -5.12
N VAL A 553 -28.63 -0.93 -5.12
CA VAL A 553 -28.55 -2.38 -5.38
C VAL A 553 -28.44 -3.10 -4.05
N ILE A 554 -29.33 -4.03 -3.78
CA ILE A 554 -29.34 -4.80 -2.53
C ILE A 554 -29.39 -6.30 -2.85
N SER A 555 -28.35 -7.02 -2.50
CA SER A 555 -28.33 -8.47 -2.51
C SER A 555 -28.16 -9.00 -1.08
N ASN A 556 -29.08 -9.83 -0.65
CA ASN A 556 -29.07 -10.43 0.68
C ASN A 556 -29.62 -11.85 0.59
N SER A 557 -29.04 -12.78 1.35
CA SER A 557 -29.43 -14.18 1.34
C SER A 557 -30.90 -14.48 1.67
N ASN A 558 -31.61 -13.50 2.26
CA ASN A 558 -33.03 -13.61 2.61
C ASN A 558 -33.98 -13.01 1.56
N ILE A 559 -33.47 -12.43 0.47
CA ILE A 559 -34.29 -12.00 -0.66
C ILE A 559 -34.48 -13.17 -1.62
N LEU A 560 -35.61 -13.86 -1.48
CA LEU A 560 -35.91 -15.12 -2.19
C LEU A 560 -36.93 -14.88 -3.30
N LYS A 561 -36.78 -15.60 -4.43
CA LYS A 561 -37.76 -15.60 -5.52
C LYS A 561 -39.11 -16.09 -5.04
N ASN A 562 -40.17 -15.55 -5.65
CA ASN A 562 -41.57 -15.85 -5.37
C ASN A 562 -41.98 -15.57 -3.91
N ARG A 563 -41.27 -14.67 -3.23
CA ARG A 563 -41.66 -14.12 -1.92
C ARG A 563 -41.95 -12.63 -2.08
N LYS A 564 -42.91 -12.14 -1.31
CA LYS A 564 -43.30 -10.71 -1.35
C LYS A 564 -42.51 -9.92 -0.32
N TYR A 565 -42.00 -8.77 -0.72
CA TYR A 565 -41.27 -7.84 0.13
C TYR A 565 -41.90 -6.45 0.03
N THR A 566 -41.72 -5.66 1.08
CA THR A 566 -42.06 -4.25 1.13
C THR A 566 -40.80 -3.43 1.27
N VAL A 567 -40.60 -2.45 0.41
CA VAL A 567 -39.62 -1.39 0.55
C VAL A 567 -40.26 -0.20 1.22
N SER A 568 -39.56 0.36 2.22
CA SER A 568 -39.99 1.60 2.88
C SER A 568 -38.82 2.59 2.92
N VAL A 569 -39.16 3.88 2.95
CA VAL A 569 -38.22 5.01 2.94
C VAL A 569 -38.42 5.89 4.17
N GLY A 570 -37.33 6.46 4.67
CA GLY A 570 -37.36 7.37 5.82
C GLY A 570 -37.64 6.68 7.16
N GLY A 571 -38.09 7.45 8.13
CA GLY A 571 -38.28 6.98 9.50
C GLY A 571 -36.97 6.86 10.28
N THR A 572 -37.07 6.14 11.39
CA THR A 572 -35.92 5.83 12.28
C THR A 572 -35.85 4.35 12.56
N ILE A 573 -34.67 3.84 12.79
CA ILE A 573 -34.43 2.45 13.16
C ILE A 573 -33.65 2.38 14.47
N THR A 574 -34.00 1.43 15.33
CA THR A 574 -33.23 1.07 16.53
C THR A 574 -32.65 -0.33 16.31
N GLY A 575 -31.35 -0.50 16.52
CA GLY A 575 -30.62 -1.75 16.28
C GLY A 575 -29.12 -1.51 16.24
N GLU A 576 -28.37 -2.59 16.09
CA GLU A 576 -26.92 -2.49 15.86
C GLU A 576 -26.68 -1.96 14.44
N CYS A 577 -25.83 -0.94 14.33
CA CYS A 577 -25.46 -0.28 13.09
C CYS A 577 -23.98 -0.48 12.81
N ALA A 578 -23.66 -0.92 11.61
CA ALA A 578 -22.31 -0.91 11.07
C ALA A 578 -22.33 -0.12 9.76
N ASN A 579 -21.62 0.99 9.69
CA ASN A 579 -21.51 1.84 8.48
C ASN A 579 -22.87 2.12 7.80
N GLY A 580 -23.89 2.50 8.58
CA GLY A 580 -25.25 2.77 8.07
C GLY A 580 -26.10 1.53 7.80
N TYR A 581 -25.56 0.31 7.90
CA TYR A 581 -26.26 -0.95 7.68
C TYR A 581 -26.83 -1.55 8.97
N TYR A 582 -28.06 -2.08 8.88
CA TYR A 582 -28.77 -2.76 9.96
C TYR A 582 -29.28 -4.11 9.46
N SER A 583 -28.77 -5.20 10.03
CA SER A 583 -29.27 -6.57 9.79
C SER A 583 -30.50 -6.92 10.62
N SER A 584 -30.77 -6.15 11.68
CA SER A 584 -31.90 -6.32 12.60
C SER A 584 -32.28 -4.96 13.20
N GLY A 585 -33.51 -4.84 13.67
CA GLY A 585 -33.97 -3.61 14.32
C GLY A 585 -35.46 -3.40 14.25
N THR A 586 -35.91 -2.34 14.91
CA THR A 586 -37.31 -1.88 14.86
C THR A 586 -37.38 -0.53 14.15
N ILE A 587 -38.18 -0.47 13.09
CA ILE A 587 -38.37 0.73 12.28
C ILE A 587 -39.63 1.43 12.76
N THR A 588 -39.58 2.76 12.88
CA THR A 588 -40.72 3.62 13.23
C THR A 588 -40.78 4.81 12.29
N GLY A 589 -42.00 5.17 11.87
CA GLY A 589 -42.26 6.36 11.04
C GLY A 589 -41.77 6.26 9.59
N ALA A 590 -41.38 5.08 9.10
CA ALA A 590 -41.06 4.91 7.69
C ALA A 590 -42.29 4.89 6.83
N GLU A 591 -42.22 5.48 5.65
CA GLU A 591 -43.25 5.46 4.62
C GLU A 591 -43.05 4.26 3.70
N LYS A 592 -44.13 3.53 3.43
CA LYS A 592 -44.11 2.44 2.46
C LYS A 592 -43.95 3.02 1.06
N LEU A 593 -42.84 2.64 0.38
CA LEU A 593 -42.57 3.06 -0.98
C LEU A 593 -43.30 2.15 -1.99
N CYS A 594 -42.93 0.88 -2.03
CA CYS A 594 -43.51 -0.08 -2.96
C CYS A 594 -43.51 -1.51 -2.39
N THR A 595 -44.04 -2.45 -3.17
CA THR A 595 -43.86 -3.90 -2.91
C THR A 595 -43.35 -4.58 -4.16
N PHE A 596 -42.55 -5.62 -3.99
CA PHE A 596 -42.05 -6.42 -5.11
C PHE A 596 -42.09 -7.91 -4.78
N THR A 597 -42.11 -8.72 -5.82
CA THR A 597 -41.98 -10.18 -5.74
C THR A 597 -40.97 -10.61 -6.78
N PRO A 598 -39.72 -10.98 -6.36
CA PRO A 598 -38.69 -11.35 -7.31
C PRO A 598 -39.04 -12.62 -8.07
N THR A 599 -38.76 -12.65 -9.37
CA THR A 599 -38.96 -13.84 -10.24
C THR A 599 -37.69 -14.22 -11.00
N SER A 600 -36.70 -13.33 -11.03
CA SER A 600 -35.40 -13.45 -11.70
C SER A 600 -34.24 -13.35 -10.72
N ASN A 601 -33.01 -13.57 -11.18
CA ASN A 601 -31.79 -13.41 -10.38
C ASN A 601 -31.52 -11.96 -10.02
N ILE A 602 -31.92 -11.02 -10.87
CA ILE A 602 -31.96 -9.59 -10.62
C ILE A 602 -33.40 -9.14 -10.79
N THR A 603 -33.91 -8.30 -9.91
CA THR A 603 -35.24 -7.71 -9.97
C THR A 603 -35.09 -6.20 -9.97
N SER A 604 -35.20 -5.61 -11.16
CA SER A 604 -35.11 -4.14 -11.35
C SER A 604 -36.47 -3.50 -11.30
N ILE A 605 -36.67 -2.57 -10.38
CA ILE A 605 -37.93 -1.84 -10.16
C ILE A 605 -37.71 -0.35 -9.94
N THR A 606 -38.76 0.43 -10.17
CA THR A 606 -38.80 1.84 -9.75
C THR A 606 -39.34 1.96 -8.31
N ASP A 607 -39.23 3.14 -7.74
CA ASP A 607 -39.82 3.50 -6.46
C ASP A 607 -41.35 3.40 -6.45
N THR A 608 -42.01 3.42 -7.63
CA THR A 608 -43.45 3.14 -7.79
C THR A 608 -43.76 1.63 -7.84
N GLY A 609 -42.76 0.77 -7.91
CA GLY A 609 -42.89 -0.70 -8.02
C GLY A 609 -43.05 -1.19 -9.45
N GLU A 610 -42.88 -0.35 -10.46
CA GLU A 610 -42.90 -0.75 -11.86
C GLU A 610 -41.62 -1.50 -12.22
N VAL A 611 -41.75 -2.64 -12.92
CA VAL A 611 -40.63 -3.44 -13.38
C VAL A 611 -39.91 -2.73 -14.52
N ARG A 612 -38.61 -2.53 -14.40
CA ARG A 612 -37.74 -2.07 -15.48
C ARG A 612 -37.14 -3.27 -16.22
N ALA A 613 -37.14 -3.18 -17.54
CA ALA A 613 -36.36 -4.13 -18.35
C ALA A 613 -34.86 -3.90 -18.09
N GLU A 614 -34.11 -4.97 -17.86
CA GLU A 614 -32.66 -4.88 -17.78
C GLU A 614 -32.11 -4.40 -19.14
N ARG A 615 -31.17 -3.45 -19.14
CA ARG A 615 -30.37 -3.18 -20.34
C ARG A 615 -29.55 -4.45 -20.58
N GLY A 616 -29.73 -5.08 -21.75
CA GLY A 616 -28.98 -6.27 -22.11
C GLY A 616 -27.47 -5.97 -22.05
N THR A 617 -26.72 -6.88 -21.47
CA THR A 617 -25.25 -6.88 -21.42
C THR A 617 -24.67 -7.26 -22.77
N ASP A 618 -25.09 -6.59 -23.84
CA ASP A 618 -24.40 -6.68 -25.13
C ASP A 618 -23.45 -5.49 -25.23
N GLY A 619 -22.17 -5.77 -24.97
CA GLY A 619 -21.09 -4.81 -25.05
C GLY A 619 -21.08 -4.10 -26.41
N GLY A 620 -21.07 -2.78 -26.34
CA GLY A 620 -20.98 -1.94 -27.51
C GLY A 620 -21.19 -0.47 -27.19
N LEU A 621 -20.11 0.23 -26.92
CA LEU A 621 -20.03 1.69 -26.98
C LEU A 621 -20.67 2.22 -28.27
N GLY A 622 -21.89 2.71 -28.19
CA GLY A 622 -22.60 3.34 -29.29
C GLY A 622 -23.76 4.18 -28.82
N GLY A 623 -23.50 5.44 -28.44
CA GLY A 623 -24.53 6.42 -28.17
C GLY A 623 -25.48 6.59 -29.35
N PRO A 624 -26.76 6.97 -29.12
CA PRO A 624 -27.76 7.11 -30.17
C PRO A 624 -27.40 8.29 -31.08
N ARG A 625 -26.92 8.00 -32.30
CA ARG A 625 -26.92 9.01 -33.36
C ARG A 625 -28.38 9.26 -33.75
N GLY A 626 -28.81 10.48 -33.52
CA GLY A 626 -30.12 10.98 -33.91
C GLY A 626 -30.33 10.79 -35.39
N GLU A 627 -31.38 10.04 -35.70
CA GLU A 627 -32.00 10.07 -37.02
C GLU A 627 -32.77 11.38 -37.15
N ASN A 628 -32.31 12.24 -38.05
CA ASN A 628 -33.16 13.10 -38.86
C ASN A 628 -32.30 13.73 -39.96
N ARG A 629 -32.44 13.19 -41.16
CA ARG A 629 -32.43 13.95 -42.41
C ARG A 629 -33.01 13.10 -43.54
N GLU A 630 -34.30 13.34 -43.77
CA GLU A 630 -34.88 13.11 -45.10
C GLU A 630 -34.08 13.93 -46.14
N ASN A 631 -33.65 13.30 -47.18
CA ASN A 631 -33.70 13.92 -48.51
C ASN A 631 -33.72 12.87 -49.62
N ASN A 632 -34.82 12.91 -50.27
CA ASN A 632 -35.29 12.46 -51.57
C ASN A 632 -34.25 12.66 -52.69
N SER A 633 -33.97 11.60 -53.45
CA SER A 633 -34.02 11.58 -54.95
C SER A 633 -33.53 10.24 -55.56
N GLY A 634 -34.43 9.54 -56.12
CA GLY A 634 -34.53 9.21 -57.55
C GLY A 634 -33.66 8.08 -58.13
N MET A 635 -34.35 6.95 -58.44
CA MET A 635 -34.22 6.13 -59.65
C MET A 635 -32.92 5.35 -59.96
N LYS A 636 -32.91 4.05 -60.04
CA LYS A 636 -33.29 3.14 -61.15
C LYS A 636 -32.80 1.72 -60.91
N ASN A 637 -33.70 0.80 -61.25
CA ASN A 637 -33.51 -0.65 -61.41
C ASN A 637 -32.34 -1.05 -62.30
N LYS A 638 -31.71 -2.19 -61.95
CA LYS A 638 -31.55 -3.28 -62.94
C LYS A 638 -31.30 -4.64 -62.28
N GLU A 639 -32.01 -5.59 -62.81
CA GLU A 639 -32.13 -7.02 -62.48
C GLU A 639 -30.89 -7.87 -62.72
N ALA A 640 -30.85 -8.96 -61.96
CA ALA A 640 -30.61 -10.37 -62.30
C ALA A 640 -29.26 -10.83 -62.94
N LYS A 641 -28.63 -11.81 -62.32
CA LYS A 641 -28.70 -13.22 -62.73
C LYS A 641 -27.82 -14.11 -61.87
N GLU A 642 -28.42 -15.23 -61.48
CA GLU A 642 -27.82 -16.46 -61.01
C GLU A 642 -26.68 -16.95 -61.91
N ASN A 643 -25.68 -17.63 -61.31
CA ASN A 643 -25.35 -18.98 -61.71
C ASN A 643 -24.48 -19.73 -60.71
N SER A 644 -24.95 -20.88 -60.38
CA SER A 644 -24.33 -22.06 -59.79
C SER A 644 -23.12 -22.60 -60.53
N THR A 645 -22.18 -23.24 -59.83
CA THR A 645 -21.67 -24.63 -59.99
C THR A 645 -20.43 -24.83 -59.13
N GLU A 646 -20.51 -25.64 -58.13
CA GLU A 646 -20.03 -27.05 -57.96
C GLU A 646 -18.55 -27.36 -58.24
N THR A 647 -17.98 -27.97 -57.16
CA THR A 647 -17.07 -29.17 -57.15
C THR A 647 -15.60 -28.94 -57.54
N THR A 648 -14.63 -29.33 -56.75
CA THR A 648 -14.17 -30.64 -56.30
C THR A 648 -12.78 -30.51 -55.61
N THR A 649 -12.63 -31.21 -54.52
CA THR A 649 -11.45 -31.94 -53.99
C THR A 649 -10.11 -31.88 -54.75
N ASN A 650 -8.99 -31.67 -54.04
CA ASN A 650 -8.05 -32.76 -53.75
C ASN A 650 -6.86 -32.36 -52.87
N GLN A 651 -6.50 -33.29 -52.07
CA GLN A 651 -5.38 -33.54 -51.19
C GLN A 651 -3.96 -33.36 -51.78
N THR A 652 -3.04 -33.32 -50.84
CA THR A 652 -1.65 -33.84 -50.83
C THR A 652 -0.54 -32.85 -51.22
N LYS A 653 0.28 -32.45 -50.34
CA LYS A 653 1.43 -33.08 -49.67
C LYS A 653 1.83 -32.30 -48.44
#